data_3d964c84269979e5c8c5dab3539e4faf
#
_entry.id   3d964c84269979e5c8c5dab3539e4faf
#
_cell.length_a   1.000
_cell.length_b   1.000
_cell.length_c   1.000
_cell.angle_alpha   90.00
_cell.angle_beta   90.00
_cell.angle_gamma   90.00
#
_symmetry.space_group_name_H-M   'P 1'
#
loop_
_entity.id
_entity.type
_entity.pdbx_description
1 polymer ?
#
loop_
_entity_poly.entity_id
_entity_poly.type
_entity_poly.pdbx_seq_one_letter_code
_entity_poly.pdbx_strand_id
1 'polypeptide(L)'
;MAWAQSAQQTATQSLPAPAQQVIERLGQLNRLPDAQWRVHPGDLPHGESPDLDDSGWAAVKPGDEGGTDAAWYRAWIEVPKDLHGYDLSGTRIWFQFRARAAASREMPTEIVYINGRRVAMGESLERMVLLDGAKPPERVLIAVKLLATDSNKRFQSAGAQVEFAEHRPNPQDLHDEFLSASLLLPSFSKNVEADNATLVKAIDTVDISALDAVDQDRFDASLRAAQSTLEALKPVLQQATLHLTGNSHIDAAWLWPRSETVDVVKRTFSTALQLMHEYPTYTYSQSAAVYNDWLADKYPPIDDEIKQRIQQGRWEVVGGMWVEPDLNLPDGESTARSILIGKRWFQQHYGVDVHVGWNPDTFGYNWQLPQIYKKTGIDFFVTQKMSWNDTNKLPFKFFWWQSPDGSKVLTYFPHGYGDSDLNPVHLSAELVEARKLAPGLTDMMDLYGVGDHGGGPTRDNLDDGLRWMQPDKVAPKMEFGTAFPYLSGIEKQIAPDSKTWNYRSIAGGYQFPPAPPAGEVSIPTWNDELYLEYHRGVFTTQANLKRNLRDGPEQALHAENYASLAWLDGDPYPTDELTDAWKKITFNGFHDLAAGSGIAVIYRDAQKDFDQVRWETNEISAKALHTLAQRIDTSAPGGVPVLVFNPLAWQRSAQVEVDAQLPAPATGVAVLDARGAVLPSQVISANAQTHTFHLLVAVR
;
A
#
# COMPACT_ATOMS: atom_id res chain seq x y z
N MET A 1 14.39 3.69 8.19
CA MET A 1 15.54 4.15 9.04
C MET A 1 16.90 3.90 8.39
N ALA A 2 17.34 2.70 8.05
CA ALA A 2 18.70 2.50 7.51
C ALA A 2 18.97 3.26 6.19
N TRP A 3 18.00 3.33 5.29
CA TRP A 3 18.12 4.06 4.02
C TRP A 3 18.17 5.58 4.24
N ALA A 4 17.31 6.11 5.10
CA ALA A 4 17.29 7.51 5.47
C ALA A 4 18.64 7.98 6.06
N GLN A 5 19.21 7.19 6.97
CA GLN A 5 20.55 7.44 7.51
C GLN A 5 21.62 7.41 6.41
N SER A 6 21.50 6.50 5.43
CA SER A 6 22.42 6.44 4.28
C SER A 6 22.32 7.68 3.39
N ALA A 7 21.12 8.22 3.16
CA ALA A 7 20.92 9.44 2.38
C ALA A 7 21.57 10.66 3.06
N GLN A 8 21.33 10.86 4.35
CA GLN A 8 21.95 11.93 5.14
C GLN A 8 23.48 11.81 5.17
N GLN A 9 23.98 10.60 5.37
CA GLN A 9 25.43 10.34 5.37
C GLN A 9 26.04 10.68 4.00
N THR A 10 25.41 10.28 2.91
CA THR A 10 25.86 10.60 1.55
C THR A 10 25.89 12.10 1.30
N ALA A 11 24.83 12.81 1.69
CA ALA A 11 24.73 14.26 1.57
C ALA A 11 25.83 14.95 2.36
N THR A 12 26.05 14.56 3.62
CA THR A 12 27.09 15.14 4.50
C THR A 12 28.49 14.88 3.94
N GLN A 13 28.78 13.65 3.49
CA GLN A 13 30.12 13.29 2.97
C GLN A 13 30.50 14.03 1.68
N SER A 14 29.52 14.55 0.93
CA SER A 14 29.79 15.37 -0.25
C SER A 14 30.34 16.77 0.04
N LEU A 15 30.22 17.23 1.29
CA LEU A 15 30.64 18.57 1.73
C LEU A 15 32.09 18.62 2.25
N PRO A 16 32.76 19.78 2.22
CA PRO A 16 34.07 19.95 2.87
C PRO A 16 34.02 19.68 4.38
N ALA A 17 35.13 19.21 4.96
CA ALA A 17 35.19 18.83 6.36
C ALA A 17 34.72 19.92 7.36
N PRO A 18 35.05 21.24 7.19
CA PRO A 18 34.50 22.28 8.06
C PRO A 18 32.97 22.36 7.99
N ALA A 19 32.38 22.27 6.78
CA ALA A 19 30.94 22.28 6.58
C ALA A 19 30.27 21.06 7.22
N GLN A 20 30.90 19.89 7.15
CA GLN A 20 30.40 18.67 7.82
C GLN A 20 30.26 18.87 9.34
N GLN A 21 31.21 19.56 9.99
CA GLN A 21 31.14 19.85 11.42
C GLN A 21 29.93 20.75 11.76
N VAL A 22 29.67 21.77 10.93
CA VAL A 22 28.47 22.61 11.11
C VAL A 22 27.18 21.79 11.01
N ILE A 23 27.07 20.97 9.97
CA ILE A 23 25.90 20.08 9.76
C ILE A 23 25.70 19.15 10.97
N GLU A 24 26.77 18.52 11.44
CA GLU A 24 26.71 17.62 12.60
C GLU A 24 26.23 18.35 13.86
N ARG A 25 26.74 19.56 14.11
CA ARG A 25 26.31 20.39 15.26
C ARG A 25 24.86 20.83 15.17
N LEU A 26 24.37 21.22 13.98
CA LEU A 26 22.96 21.58 13.79
C LEU A 26 22.04 20.39 14.04
N GLY A 27 22.40 19.20 13.55
CA GLY A 27 21.64 17.98 13.75
C GLY A 27 21.51 17.52 15.20
N GLN A 28 22.36 18.04 16.12
CA GLN A 28 22.27 17.72 17.54
C GLN A 28 21.33 18.63 18.34
N LEU A 29 20.74 19.68 17.72
CA LEU A 29 19.98 20.70 18.43
C LEU A 29 18.47 20.46 18.54
N ASN A 30 17.95 19.39 17.94
CA ASN A 30 16.50 19.15 17.89
C ASN A 30 16.03 17.99 18.77
N ARG A 31 16.94 17.25 19.39
CA ARG A 31 16.59 16.06 20.19
C ARG A 31 17.19 16.13 21.57
N LEU A 32 16.36 15.96 22.59
CA LEU A 32 16.83 15.84 23.95
C LEU A 32 17.66 14.57 24.15
N PRO A 33 18.60 14.56 25.12
CA PRO A 33 19.34 13.36 25.48
C PRO A 33 18.39 12.20 25.83
N ASP A 34 18.77 10.99 25.46
CA ASP A 34 17.97 9.79 25.75
C ASP A 34 17.79 9.61 27.25
N ALA A 35 16.54 9.45 27.68
CA ALA A 35 16.23 9.20 29.08
C ALA A 35 16.54 7.75 29.49
N GLN A 36 16.78 7.56 30.77
CA GLN A 36 16.96 6.22 31.34
C GLN A 36 15.59 5.59 31.63
N TRP A 37 15.22 4.64 30.79
CA TRP A 37 13.97 3.91 30.94
C TRP A 37 14.11 2.75 31.93
N ARG A 38 13.03 2.53 32.70
CA ARG A 38 12.86 1.42 33.63
C ARG A 38 11.58 0.67 33.30
N VAL A 39 11.56 -0.63 33.56
CA VAL A 39 10.43 -1.50 33.28
C VAL A 39 10.02 -2.31 34.52
N HIS A 40 8.71 -2.40 34.76
CA HIS A 40 8.09 -3.30 35.73
C HIS A 40 7.18 -4.27 34.97
N PRO A 41 7.44 -5.59 35.00
CA PRO A 41 6.55 -6.57 34.43
C PRO A 41 5.28 -6.74 35.29
N GLY A 42 4.16 -7.01 34.63
CA GLY A 42 2.86 -7.12 35.26
C GLY A 42 2.13 -5.80 35.48
N ASP A 43 0.86 -5.91 35.83
CA ASP A 43 0.05 -4.74 36.20
C ASP A 43 0.36 -4.28 37.62
N LEU A 44 0.51 -2.99 37.80
CA LEU A 44 0.80 -2.36 39.08
C LEU A 44 -0.19 -1.22 39.31
N PRO A 45 -0.95 -1.22 40.42
CA PRO A 45 -1.77 -0.07 40.78
C PRO A 45 -0.92 1.20 40.94
N HIS A 46 -1.40 2.29 40.35
CA HIS A 46 -0.73 3.61 40.40
C HIS A 46 0.70 3.63 39.84
N GLY A 47 1.00 2.78 38.81
CA GLY A 47 2.26 2.79 38.13
C GLY A 47 2.60 4.13 37.45
N GLU A 48 1.59 4.99 37.22
CA GLU A 48 1.69 6.34 36.70
C GLU A 48 2.11 7.40 37.74
N SER A 49 2.04 7.09 39.03
CA SER A 49 2.23 8.08 40.09
C SER A 49 3.63 8.68 40.13
N PRO A 50 3.79 10.01 40.16
CA PRO A 50 5.10 10.65 40.36
C PRO A 50 5.79 10.28 41.66
N ASP A 51 5.01 9.93 42.68
CA ASP A 51 5.51 9.60 44.04
C ASP A 51 5.95 8.13 44.15
N LEU A 52 5.76 7.32 43.11
CA LEU A 52 6.15 5.91 43.10
C LEU A 52 7.68 5.78 43.00
N ASP A 53 8.28 5.07 43.97
CA ASP A 53 9.70 4.70 43.89
C ASP A 53 9.91 3.57 42.89
N ASP A 54 10.51 3.88 41.77
CA ASP A 54 10.88 2.95 40.71
C ASP A 54 12.37 2.59 40.71
N SER A 55 13.11 2.92 41.76
CA SER A 55 14.57 2.67 41.87
C SER A 55 14.92 1.19 41.76
N GLY A 56 14.01 0.31 42.20
CA GLY A 56 14.15 -1.14 42.12
C GLY A 56 13.72 -1.77 40.77
N TRP A 57 13.22 -0.99 39.82
CA TRP A 57 12.81 -1.52 38.52
C TRP A 57 14.02 -1.79 37.63
N ALA A 58 13.88 -2.78 36.73
CA ALA A 58 14.94 -3.10 35.79
C ALA A 58 15.13 -1.98 34.76
N ALA A 59 16.38 -1.65 34.48
CA ALA A 59 16.72 -0.75 33.38
C ALA A 59 16.41 -1.43 32.04
N VAL A 60 15.88 -0.66 31.08
CA VAL A 60 15.53 -1.14 29.74
C VAL A 60 15.97 -0.13 28.68
N LYS A 61 16.38 -0.63 27.53
CA LYS A 61 16.83 0.19 26.37
C LYS A 61 16.15 -0.26 25.07
N PRO A 62 16.14 0.57 24.04
CA PRO A 62 15.66 0.16 22.72
C PRO A 62 16.29 -1.13 22.23
N GLY A 63 15.45 -2.06 21.77
CA GLY A 63 15.85 -3.42 21.36
C GLY A 63 15.55 -4.50 22.39
N ASP A 64 15.40 -4.16 23.67
CA ASP A 64 15.12 -5.13 24.72
C ASP A 64 13.70 -5.69 24.62
N GLU A 65 13.56 -6.97 24.97
CA GLU A 65 12.28 -7.68 24.97
C GLU A 65 11.75 -7.85 26.41
N GLY A 66 10.44 -7.59 26.56
CA GLY A 66 9.67 -7.88 27.77
C GLY A 66 8.80 -9.13 27.59
N GLY A 67 8.04 -9.48 28.66
CA GLY A 67 7.07 -10.59 28.62
C GLY A 67 5.78 -10.24 27.85
N THR A 68 4.86 -11.22 27.83
CA THR A 68 3.54 -11.10 27.22
C THR A 68 2.53 -10.34 28.09
N ASP A 69 2.66 -10.41 29.42
CA ASP A 69 1.77 -9.72 30.36
C ASP A 69 1.88 -8.21 30.25
N ALA A 70 0.91 -7.49 30.81
CA ALA A 70 1.00 -6.03 30.93
C ALA A 70 2.33 -5.60 31.56
N ALA A 71 2.84 -4.45 31.18
CA ALA A 71 4.09 -3.93 31.73
C ALA A 71 4.05 -2.39 31.82
N TRP A 72 4.73 -1.83 32.82
CA TRP A 72 4.93 -0.42 32.98
C TRP A 72 6.34 -0.01 32.57
N TYR A 73 6.46 1.00 31.73
CA TYR A 73 7.70 1.67 31.36
C TYR A 73 7.70 3.07 31.93
N ARG A 74 8.79 3.49 32.59
CA ARG A 74 8.89 4.80 33.21
C ARG A 74 10.23 5.45 32.89
N ALA A 75 10.21 6.75 32.69
CA ALA A 75 11.41 7.57 32.59
C ALA A 75 11.12 9.01 33.01
N TRP A 76 12.09 9.64 33.58
CA TRP A 76 12.12 11.09 33.76
C TRP A 76 12.84 11.75 32.60
N ILE A 77 12.14 12.59 31.86
CA ILE A 77 12.72 13.42 30.80
C ILE A 77 13.23 14.68 31.45
N GLU A 78 14.54 14.91 31.35
CA GLU A 78 15.18 16.13 31.79
C GLU A 78 15.21 17.12 30.61
N VAL A 79 14.63 18.32 30.80
CA VAL A 79 14.72 19.42 29.83
C VAL A 79 15.78 20.41 30.36
N PRO A 80 16.99 20.36 29.81
CA PRO A 80 18.08 21.23 30.28
C PRO A 80 17.80 22.67 29.89
N LYS A 81 18.57 23.61 30.49
CA LYS A 81 18.46 25.02 30.13
C LYS A 81 18.76 25.27 28.65
N ASP A 82 19.74 24.57 28.16
CA ASP A 82 20.13 24.64 26.77
C ASP A 82 20.49 23.24 26.25
N LEU A 83 20.44 23.06 24.94
CA LEU A 83 20.87 21.87 24.24
C LEU A 83 22.14 22.20 23.45
N HIS A 84 23.27 21.74 23.96
CA HIS A 84 24.59 22.08 23.40
C HIS A 84 24.83 23.59 23.19
N GLY A 85 24.33 24.42 24.11
CA GLY A 85 24.44 25.88 24.06
C GLY A 85 23.22 26.58 23.45
N TYR A 86 22.25 25.85 22.91
CA TYR A 86 21.03 26.43 22.32
C TYR A 86 19.88 26.47 23.36
N ASP A 87 19.39 27.65 23.70
CA ASP A 87 18.40 27.87 24.73
C ASP A 87 17.04 27.20 24.40
N LEU A 88 16.51 26.42 25.33
CA LEU A 88 15.24 25.73 25.22
C LEU A 88 14.04 26.46 25.84
N SER A 89 14.24 27.69 26.34
CA SER A 89 13.14 28.47 26.94
C SER A 89 12.05 28.78 25.93
N GLY A 90 10.79 28.52 26.28
CA GLY A 90 9.64 28.79 25.41
C GLY A 90 9.42 27.81 24.28
N THR A 91 10.24 26.76 24.18
CA THR A 91 10.09 25.73 23.15
C THR A 91 8.93 24.78 23.45
N ARG A 92 8.42 24.11 22.42
CA ARG A 92 7.53 22.96 22.57
C ARG A 92 8.36 21.69 22.53
N ILE A 93 8.10 20.79 23.45
CA ILE A 93 8.77 19.48 23.49
C ILE A 93 7.75 18.41 23.10
N TRP A 94 8.07 17.68 22.06
CA TRP A 94 7.31 16.53 21.59
C TRP A 94 7.92 15.25 22.14
N PHE A 95 7.07 14.27 22.44
CA PHE A 95 7.48 12.96 22.91
C PHE A 95 6.82 11.88 22.08
N GLN A 96 7.57 10.83 21.80
CA GLN A 96 7.07 9.60 21.17
C GLN A 96 7.66 8.38 21.87
N PHE A 97 6.82 7.37 22.06
CA PHE A 97 7.18 6.04 22.51
C PHE A 97 6.76 5.02 21.45
N ARG A 98 7.54 3.96 21.27
CA ARG A 98 7.20 2.89 20.34
C ARG A 98 7.57 1.54 20.91
N ALA A 99 6.61 0.61 20.86
CA ALA A 99 6.78 -0.80 21.19
C ALA A 99 6.06 -1.65 20.14
N ARG A 100 6.47 -2.89 19.98
CA ARG A 100 5.78 -3.87 19.12
C ARG A 100 5.84 -5.25 19.74
N ALA A 101 4.99 -6.17 19.29
CA ALA A 101 5.13 -7.58 19.57
C ALA A 101 6.36 -8.16 18.86
N ALA A 102 7.16 -9.00 19.56
CA ALA A 102 8.44 -9.49 19.03
C ALA A 102 8.27 -10.53 17.91
N ALA A 103 7.21 -11.35 17.97
CA ALA A 103 6.96 -12.44 17.04
C ALA A 103 5.88 -12.11 15.98
N SER A 104 5.19 -10.96 16.11
CA SER A 104 4.17 -10.50 15.16
C SER A 104 4.36 -9.01 14.87
N ARG A 105 3.61 -8.49 13.93
CA ARG A 105 3.56 -7.02 13.68
C ARG A 105 2.55 -6.30 14.57
N GLU A 106 1.92 -7.02 15.50
CA GLU A 106 0.96 -6.46 16.44
C GLU A 106 1.59 -5.32 17.25
N MET A 107 0.91 -4.21 17.32
CA MET A 107 1.27 -3.08 18.16
C MET A 107 0.52 -3.20 19.48
N PRO A 108 1.22 -3.30 20.62
CA PRO A 108 0.54 -3.35 21.92
C PRO A 108 -0.23 -2.05 22.16
N THR A 109 -1.40 -2.16 22.76
CA THR A 109 -2.10 -0.97 23.23
C THR A 109 -1.28 -0.26 24.30
N GLU A 110 -1.00 1.01 24.09
CA GLU A 110 -0.25 1.90 24.95
C GLU A 110 -1.18 2.81 25.72
N ILE A 111 -0.95 3.00 27.02
CA ILE A 111 -1.61 4.03 27.85
C ILE A 111 -0.51 4.94 28.36
N VAL A 112 -0.50 6.18 27.89
CA VAL A 112 0.56 7.14 28.20
C VAL A 112 0.10 8.14 29.25
N TYR A 113 0.96 8.35 30.22
CA TYR A 113 0.76 9.30 31.32
C TYR A 113 1.92 10.30 31.36
N ILE A 114 1.58 11.57 31.53
CA ILE A 114 2.53 12.67 31.79
C ILE A 114 2.26 13.21 33.19
N ASN A 115 3.28 13.17 34.06
CA ASN A 115 3.18 13.59 35.47
C ASN A 115 1.97 12.97 36.20
N GLY A 116 1.70 11.67 35.97
CA GLY A 116 0.59 10.94 36.56
C GLY A 116 -0.77 11.15 35.88
N ARG A 117 -0.90 12.07 34.92
CA ARG A 117 -2.13 12.30 34.18
C ARG A 117 -2.13 11.51 32.86
N ARG A 118 -3.17 10.70 32.63
CA ARG A 118 -3.35 10.01 31.34
C ARG A 118 -3.60 11.02 30.23
N VAL A 119 -2.79 10.96 29.17
CA VAL A 119 -2.86 11.87 28.02
C VAL A 119 -3.27 11.16 26.73
N ALA A 120 -2.93 9.88 26.58
CA ALA A 120 -3.27 9.12 25.38
C ALA A 120 -3.51 7.64 25.70
N MET A 121 -4.25 6.96 24.83
CA MET A 121 -4.44 5.51 24.82
C MET A 121 -4.73 5.08 23.39
N GLY A 122 -4.02 4.08 22.91
CA GLY A 122 -4.18 3.53 21.56
C GLY A 122 -3.02 2.65 21.17
N GLU A 123 -2.97 2.29 19.91
CA GLU A 123 -1.88 1.56 19.27
C GLU A 123 -1.12 2.50 18.34
N SER A 124 0.20 2.36 18.26
CA SER A 124 1.05 3.22 17.38
C SER A 124 0.76 4.71 17.52
N LEU A 125 0.74 5.19 18.75
CA LEU A 125 0.41 6.59 19.04
C LEU A 125 1.37 7.55 18.31
N GLU A 126 0.81 8.63 17.76
CA GLU A 126 1.58 9.74 17.22
C GLU A 126 2.44 10.41 18.31
N ARG A 127 3.39 11.25 17.90
CA ARG A 127 4.10 12.11 18.86
C ARG A 127 3.07 13.00 19.61
N MET A 128 3.33 13.26 20.85
CA MET A 128 2.46 14.05 21.71
C MET A 128 3.22 15.20 22.36
N VAL A 129 2.52 16.27 22.66
CA VAL A 129 3.11 17.42 23.35
C VAL A 129 3.44 17.03 24.78
N LEU A 130 4.73 17.01 25.12
CA LEU A 130 5.22 16.81 26.48
C LEU A 130 5.15 18.12 27.27
N LEU A 131 5.63 19.19 26.68
CA LEU A 131 5.59 20.55 27.23
C LEU A 131 5.26 21.53 26.09
N ASP A 132 4.45 22.54 26.42
CA ASP A 132 4.17 23.67 25.57
C ASP A 132 4.68 24.95 26.29
N GLY A 133 5.68 25.59 25.70
CA GLY A 133 6.36 26.74 26.33
C GLY A 133 7.24 26.34 27.52
N ALA A 134 8.23 25.48 27.27
CA ALA A 134 9.15 24.95 28.28
C ALA A 134 9.82 26.05 29.11
N LYS A 135 9.98 25.81 30.41
CA LYS A 135 10.64 26.71 31.40
C LYS A 135 11.83 25.99 32.04
N PRO A 136 12.88 25.71 31.27
CA PRO A 136 14.02 24.93 31.76
C PRO A 136 14.76 25.60 32.94
N PRO A 137 15.39 24.82 33.84
CA PRO A 137 15.39 23.36 33.79
C PRO A 137 14.08 22.77 34.31
N GLU A 138 13.51 21.84 33.56
CA GLU A 138 12.28 21.14 33.92
C GLU A 138 12.49 19.64 33.90
N ARG A 139 11.68 18.92 34.65
CA ARG A 139 11.69 17.48 34.73
C ARG A 139 10.26 16.94 34.60
N VAL A 140 10.05 16.03 33.66
CA VAL A 140 8.73 15.50 33.36
C VAL A 140 8.76 13.98 33.45
N LEU A 141 7.85 13.41 34.25
CA LEU A 141 7.66 11.97 34.30
C LEU A 141 6.81 11.50 33.12
N ILE A 142 7.35 10.54 32.38
CA ILE A 142 6.58 9.72 31.45
C ILE A 142 6.39 8.33 32.04
N ALA A 143 5.15 7.88 32.07
CA ALA A 143 4.82 6.49 32.38
C ALA A 143 3.96 5.91 31.25
N VAL A 144 4.38 4.77 30.70
CA VAL A 144 3.66 4.06 29.64
C VAL A 144 3.30 2.69 30.14
N LYS A 145 2.00 2.39 30.17
CA LYS A 145 1.48 1.05 30.42
C LYS A 145 1.23 0.38 29.09
N LEU A 146 1.95 -0.69 28.79
CA LEU A 146 1.63 -1.60 27.68
C LEU A 146 0.67 -2.68 28.17
N LEU A 147 -0.40 -2.93 27.45
CA LEU A 147 -1.31 -4.04 27.74
C LEU A 147 -0.71 -5.37 27.34
N ALA A 148 -1.35 -6.47 27.77
CA ALA A 148 -0.93 -7.82 27.43
C ALA A 148 -1.04 -8.08 25.92
N THR A 149 -0.13 -8.91 25.40
CA THR A 149 -0.04 -9.32 23.99
C THR A 149 0.17 -10.82 23.88
N ASP A 150 -0.10 -11.41 22.73
CA ASP A 150 0.07 -12.83 22.47
C ASP A 150 1.54 -13.26 22.36
N SER A 151 2.46 -12.32 22.17
CA SER A 151 3.90 -12.56 22.11
C SER A 151 4.67 -11.54 22.95
N ASN A 152 5.97 -11.81 23.18
CA ASN A 152 6.83 -10.85 23.88
C ASN A 152 6.78 -9.47 23.23
N LYS A 153 6.82 -8.44 24.07
CA LYS A 153 6.90 -7.04 23.62
C LYS A 153 8.35 -6.61 23.48
N ARG A 154 8.65 -5.91 22.39
CA ARG A 154 9.97 -5.29 22.18
C ARG A 154 9.83 -3.77 22.29
N PHE A 155 10.59 -3.17 23.20
CA PHE A 155 10.77 -1.73 23.26
C PHE A 155 11.58 -1.28 22.05
N GLN A 156 11.00 -0.48 21.16
CA GLN A 156 11.67 -0.08 19.92
C GLN A 156 12.42 1.23 20.05
N SER A 157 11.75 2.26 20.55
CA SER A 157 12.31 3.59 20.73
C SER A 157 11.48 4.44 21.68
N ALA A 158 12.12 5.41 22.30
CA ALA A 158 11.48 6.54 22.94
C ALA A 158 12.38 7.76 22.80
N GLY A 159 11.80 8.94 22.63
CA GLY A 159 12.58 10.16 22.48
C GLY A 159 11.74 11.41 22.59
N ALA A 160 12.40 12.50 22.89
CA ALA A 160 11.80 13.81 22.94
C ALA A 160 12.50 14.75 21.93
N GLN A 161 11.70 15.44 21.13
CA GLN A 161 12.14 16.38 20.10
C GLN A 161 11.75 17.81 20.47
N VAL A 162 12.56 18.75 20.06
CA VAL A 162 12.37 20.18 20.33
C VAL A 162 11.81 20.86 19.09
N GLU A 163 10.73 21.58 19.25
CA GLU A 163 10.17 22.52 18.28
C GLU A 163 10.38 23.93 18.80
N PHE A 164 11.10 24.76 18.03
CA PHE A 164 11.39 26.13 18.42
C PHE A 164 10.21 27.05 18.11
N ALA A 165 10.05 28.12 18.87
CA ALA A 165 9.00 29.10 18.66
C ALA A 165 9.15 29.77 17.27
N GLU A 166 8.01 30.08 16.60
CA GLU A 166 7.98 30.60 15.22
C GLU A 166 8.89 31.81 14.95
N HIS A 167 9.15 32.64 15.97
CA HIS A 167 10.03 33.80 15.82
C HIS A 167 11.53 33.47 15.88
N ARG A 168 11.88 32.23 16.22
CA ARG A 168 13.25 31.74 16.30
C ARG A 168 13.63 30.96 15.06
N PRO A 169 14.85 31.07 14.53
CA PRO A 169 15.28 30.17 13.48
C PRO A 169 15.32 28.72 13.98
N ASN A 170 14.91 27.78 13.12
CA ASN A 170 14.97 26.37 13.45
C ASN A 170 16.27 25.75 12.90
N PRO A 171 17.23 25.34 13.75
CA PRO A 171 18.48 24.74 13.30
C PRO A 171 18.30 23.47 12.47
N GLN A 172 17.28 22.66 12.77
CA GLN A 172 17.00 21.43 12.04
C GLN A 172 16.50 21.69 10.63
N ASP A 173 15.65 22.72 10.44
CA ASP A 173 15.18 23.07 9.10
C ASP A 173 16.37 23.48 8.22
N LEU A 174 17.25 24.32 8.74
CA LEU A 174 18.45 24.74 8.02
C LEU A 174 19.41 23.59 7.73
N HIS A 175 19.57 22.65 8.68
CA HIS A 175 20.29 21.39 8.48
C HIS A 175 19.73 20.62 7.28
N ASP A 176 18.42 20.42 7.23
CA ASP A 176 17.77 19.63 6.19
C ASP A 176 17.77 20.36 4.83
N GLU A 177 17.67 21.68 4.82
CA GLU A 177 17.84 22.52 3.62
C GLU A 177 19.26 22.40 3.03
N PHE A 178 20.30 22.44 3.86
CA PHE A 178 21.69 22.26 3.43
C PHE A 178 21.91 20.88 2.81
N LEU A 179 21.42 19.83 3.47
CA LEU A 179 21.57 18.46 2.97
C LEU A 179 20.78 18.23 1.67
N SER A 180 19.54 18.74 1.58
CA SER A 180 18.75 18.67 0.35
C SER A 180 19.44 19.40 -0.80
N ALA A 181 20.01 20.58 -0.54
CA ALA A 181 20.77 21.31 -1.53
C ALA A 181 21.99 20.52 -2.01
N SER A 182 22.77 19.92 -1.08
CA SER A 182 23.95 19.12 -1.44
C SER A 182 23.63 17.92 -2.34
N LEU A 183 22.45 17.31 -2.16
CA LEU A 183 21.95 16.19 -3.00
C LEU A 183 21.47 16.65 -4.37
N LEU A 184 20.75 17.77 -4.44
CA LEU A 184 20.08 18.20 -5.67
C LEU A 184 20.99 18.98 -6.62
N LEU A 185 21.91 19.81 -6.10
CA LEU A 185 22.76 20.67 -6.93
C LEU A 185 23.52 19.92 -8.03
N PRO A 186 24.12 18.74 -7.81
CA PRO A 186 24.79 18.00 -8.88
C PRO A 186 23.89 17.62 -10.06
N SER A 187 22.58 17.50 -9.82
CA SER A 187 21.60 17.04 -10.81
C SER A 187 20.76 18.15 -11.45
N PHE A 188 20.63 19.31 -10.78
CA PHE A 188 19.72 20.40 -11.20
C PHE A 188 20.44 21.70 -11.54
N SER A 189 21.67 21.91 -11.05
CA SER A 189 22.42 23.12 -11.33
C SER A 189 23.04 23.12 -12.73
N LYS A 190 22.99 24.28 -13.40
CA LYS A 190 23.72 24.55 -14.63
C LYS A 190 25.19 24.94 -14.37
N ASN A 191 25.50 25.38 -13.14
CA ASN A 191 26.83 25.75 -12.70
C ASN A 191 27.11 25.21 -11.30
N VAL A 192 27.33 23.90 -11.26
CA VAL A 192 27.48 23.12 -10.01
C VAL A 192 28.59 23.70 -9.11
N GLU A 193 29.69 24.17 -9.69
CA GLU A 193 30.81 24.73 -8.91
C GLU A 193 30.41 26.02 -8.18
N ALA A 194 29.76 26.96 -8.86
CA ALA A 194 29.34 28.23 -8.27
C ALA A 194 28.22 28.02 -7.23
N ASP A 195 27.28 27.12 -7.51
CA ASP A 195 26.17 26.84 -6.59
C ASP A 195 26.65 26.09 -5.35
N ASN A 196 27.60 25.14 -5.49
CA ASN A 196 28.24 24.50 -4.34
C ASN A 196 29.07 25.51 -3.51
N ALA A 197 29.77 26.47 -4.15
CA ALA A 197 30.46 27.52 -3.42
C ALA A 197 29.46 28.38 -2.62
N THR A 198 28.28 28.64 -3.17
CA THR A 198 27.22 29.38 -2.47
C THR A 198 26.69 28.57 -1.28
N LEU A 199 26.47 27.26 -1.44
CA LEU A 199 26.06 26.36 -0.38
C LEU A 199 27.09 26.34 0.76
N VAL A 200 28.38 26.12 0.43
CA VAL A 200 29.45 26.10 1.43
C VAL A 200 29.56 27.45 2.16
N LYS A 201 29.43 28.57 1.42
CA LYS A 201 29.40 29.90 2.02
C LYS A 201 28.23 30.08 3.00
N ALA A 202 27.04 29.57 2.66
CA ALA A 202 25.89 29.62 3.56
C ALA A 202 26.15 28.79 4.84
N ILE A 203 26.72 27.59 4.71
CA ILE A 203 27.09 26.76 5.86
C ILE A 203 28.14 27.44 6.72
N ASP A 204 29.21 28.02 6.13
CA ASP A 204 30.28 28.69 6.83
C ASP A 204 29.81 29.99 7.54
N THR A 205 28.64 30.52 7.20
CA THR A 205 28.04 31.68 7.87
C THR A 205 27.46 31.31 9.25
N VAL A 206 27.20 30.03 9.51
CA VAL A 206 26.72 29.55 10.82
C VAL A 206 27.83 29.65 11.86
N ASP A 207 27.63 30.45 12.90
CA ASP A 207 28.63 30.72 13.95
C ASP A 207 28.52 29.71 15.11
N ILE A 208 29.15 28.54 14.95
CA ILE A 208 29.19 27.51 16.01
C ILE A 208 29.87 28.06 17.27
N SER A 209 30.83 29.03 17.14
CA SER A 209 31.52 29.60 18.32
C SER A 209 30.58 30.40 19.20
N ALA A 210 29.50 30.98 18.63
CA ALA A 210 28.46 31.64 19.39
C ALA A 210 27.65 30.63 20.22
N LEU A 211 27.39 29.46 19.66
CA LEU A 211 26.73 28.36 20.36
C LEU A 211 27.59 27.86 21.54
N ASP A 212 28.88 27.64 21.31
CA ASP A 212 29.82 27.23 22.36
C ASP A 212 29.97 28.28 23.48
N ALA A 213 29.80 29.57 23.13
CA ALA A 213 29.80 30.69 24.09
C ALA A 213 28.42 30.91 24.76
N VAL A 214 27.41 30.15 24.41
CA VAL A 214 26.00 30.31 24.86
C VAL A 214 25.48 31.73 24.54
N ASP A 215 25.89 32.28 23.39
CA ASP A 215 25.45 33.57 22.86
C ASP A 215 24.34 33.35 21.83
N GLN A 216 23.11 33.21 22.36
CA GLN A 216 21.92 32.85 21.59
C GLN A 216 21.61 33.86 20.47
N ASP A 217 21.70 35.17 20.79
CA ASP A 217 21.36 36.21 19.79
C ASP A 217 22.30 36.20 18.60
N ARG A 218 23.60 36.01 18.86
CA ARG A 218 24.62 35.92 17.82
C ARG A 218 24.48 34.65 17.01
N PHE A 219 24.16 33.54 17.65
CA PHE A 219 23.89 32.29 16.94
C PHE A 219 22.66 32.39 16.06
N ASP A 220 21.50 32.83 16.58
CA ASP A 220 20.28 33.04 15.81
C ASP A 220 20.47 34.03 14.64
N ALA A 221 21.25 35.09 14.84
CA ALA A 221 21.58 36.00 13.75
C ALA A 221 22.40 35.32 12.65
N SER A 222 23.33 34.42 13.02
CA SER A 222 24.09 33.63 12.06
C SER A 222 23.25 32.66 11.28
N LEU A 223 22.26 32.00 11.90
CA LEU A 223 21.31 31.12 11.21
C LEU A 223 20.48 31.91 10.18
N ARG A 224 19.97 33.09 10.53
CA ARG A 224 19.23 33.96 9.59
C ARG A 224 20.09 34.43 8.43
N ALA A 225 21.36 34.75 8.68
CA ALA A 225 22.31 35.15 7.64
C ALA A 225 22.65 33.98 6.71
N ALA A 226 22.79 32.79 7.25
CA ALA A 226 22.99 31.56 6.49
C ALA A 226 21.77 31.26 5.58
N GLN A 227 20.54 31.34 6.12
CA GLN A 227 19.31 31.20 5.39
C GLN A 227 19.22 32.20 4.22
N SER A 228 19.51 33.47 4.48
CA SER A 228 19.50 34.52 3.44
C SER A 228 20.54 34.26 2.33
N THR A 229 21.70 33.67 2.68
CA THR A 229 22.71 33.28 1.68
C THR A 229 22.20 32.09 0.84
N LEU A 230 21.55 31.12 1.49
CA LEU A 230 21.02 29.92 0.87
C LEU A 230 19.85 30.21 -0.11
N GLU A 231 19.07 31.27 0.11
CA GLU A 231 17.97 31.70 -0.75
C GLU A 231 18.37 31.85 -2.23
N ALA A 232 19.63 32.18 -2.50
CA ALA A 232 20.15 32.27 -3.87
C ALA A 232 20.05 30.92 -4.62
N LEU A 233 20.00 29.79 -3.93
CA LEU A 233 19.89 28.44 -4.51
C LEU A 233 18.44 27.98 -4.72
N LYS A 234 17.48 28.67 -4.12
CA LYS A 234 16.04 28.30 -4.21
C LYS A 234 15.54 28.09 -5.63
N PRO A 235 15.85 28.94 -6.62
CA PRO A 235 15.39 28.73 -7.99
C PRO A 235 15.95 27.45 -8.65
N VAL A 236 17.09 26.95 -8.17
CA VAL A 236 17.67 25.68 -8.64
C VAL A 236 16.97 24.51 -7.97
N LEU A 237 16.80 24.55 -6.65
CA LEU A 237 16.20 23.47 -5.89
C LEU A 237 14.72 23.30 -6.23
N GLN A 238 14.01 24.39 -6.48
CA GLN A 238 12.59 24.38 -6.86
C GLN A 238 12.32 23.96 -8.33
N GLN A 239 13.36 23.59 -9.09
CA GLN A 239 13.16 22.81 -10.31
C GLN A 239 12.73 21.36 -9.99
N ALA A 240 13.00 20.90 -8.78
CA ALA A 240 12.50 19.63 -8.28
C ALA A 240 11.12 19.83 -7.61
N THR A 241 10.14 18.99 -7.96
CA THR A 241 8.82 18.98 -7.32
C THR A 241 8.53 17.61 -6.69
N LEU A 242 8.11 17.63 -5.44
CA LEU A 242 7.71 16.46 -4.68
C LEU A 242 6.19 16.50 -4.46
N HIS A 243 5.47 15.59 -5.12
CA HIS A 243 4.02 15.46 -5.00
C HIS A 243 3.69 14.52 -3.84
N LEU A 244 3.08 15.04 -2.79
CA LEU A 244 2.74 14.31 -1.58
C LEU A 244 1.32 13.76 -1.73
N THR A 245 1.21 12.44 -1.86
CA THR A 245 -0.06 11.74 -2.05
C THR A 245 -0.40 10.93 -0.82
N GLY A 246 -1.45 11.34 -0.10
CA GLY A 246 -1.97 10.57 1.03
C GLY A 246 -2.56 9.24 0.57
N ASN A 247 -2.24 8.16 1.27
CA ASN A 247 -2.74 6.82 0.98
C ASN A 247 -2.86 5.98 2.25
N SER A 248 -3.74 4.98 2.23
CA SER A 248 -3.82 3.92 3.24
C SER A 248 -3.90 2.58 2.55
N HIS A 249 -2.89 1.75 2.70
CA HIS A 249 -3.01 0.35 2.32
C HIS A 249 -3.85 -0.40 3.36
N ILE A 250 -4.86 -1.14 2.91
CA ILE A 250 -5.76 -1.90 3.78
C ILE A 250 -5.85 -3.33 3.24
N ASP A 251 -5.42 -4.28 4.05
CA ASP A 251 -5.60 -5.70 3.72
C ASP A 251 -7.05 -6.11 3.92
N ALA A 252 -7.69 -6.61 2.85
CA ALA A 252 -9.09 -7.03 2.88
C ALA A 252 -9.35 -8.21 3.83
N ALA A 253 -8.35 -9.07 4.01
CA ALA A 253 -8.30 -10.15 4.98
C ALA A 253 -6.87 -10.70 5.03
N TRP A 254 -6.22 -10.75 6.19
CA TRP A 254 -4.87 -11.26 6.36
C TRP A 254 -4.69 -11.91 7.73
N LEU A 255 -4.14 -11.19 8.72
CA LEU A 255 -4.07 -11.62 10.12
C LEU A 255 -5.38 -11.33 10.88
N TRP A 256 -6.38 -10.89 10.16
CA TRP A 256 -7.73 -10.55 10.62
C TRP A 256 -8.77 -10.91 9.54
N PRO A 257 -10.03 -11.15 9.94
CA PRO A 257 -11.10 -11.49 9.00
C PRO A 257 -11.69 -10.25 8.30
N ARG A 258 -12.39 -10.46 7.18
CA ARG A 258 -13.15 -9.44 6.45
C ARG A 258 -14.05 -8.56 7.35
N SER A 259 -14.66 -9.16 8.37
CA SER A 259 -15.53 -8.42 9.29
C SER A 259 -14.80 -7.33 10.06
N GLU A 260 -13.53 -7.55 10.41
CA GLU A 260 -12.67 -6.54 11.04
C GLU A 260 -12.27 -5.48 10.03
N THR A 261 -11.95 -5.87 8.80
CA THR A 261 -11.59 -4.91 7.74
C THR A 261 -12.67 -3.88 7.46
N VAL A 262 -13.97 -4.28 7.52
CA VAL A 262 -15.08 -3.32 7.38
C VAL A 262 -14.99 -2.20 8.42
N ASP A 263 -14.61 -2.53 9.65
CA ASP A 263 -14.45 -1.56 10.75
C ASP A 263 -13.19 -0.70 10.54
N VAL A 264 -12.10 -1.31 10.06
CA VAL A 264 -10.86 -0.59 9.68
C VAL A 264 -11.15 0.41 8.58
N VAL A 265 -11.79 0.02 7.49
CA VAL A 265 -12.18 0.92 6.38
C VAL A 265 -12.99 2.10 6.89
N LYS A 266 -14.01 1.85 7.74
CA LYS A 266 -14.81 2.90 8.36
C LYS A 266 -13.93 3.89 9.13
N ARG A 267 -13.05 3.40 10.00
CA ARG A 267 -12.17 4.25 10.84
C ARG A 267 -11.20 5.05 9.98
N THR A 268 -10.51 4.40 9.07
CA THR A 268 -9.51 5.00 8.18
C THR A 268 -10.13 6.09 7.31
N PHE A 269 -11.24 5.79 6.64
CA PHE A 269 -11.87 6.75 5.75
C PHE A 269 -12.50 7.92 6.52
N SER A 270 -13.09 7.65 7.69
CA SER A 270 -13.57 8.74 8.57
C SER A 270 -12.42 9.65 9.04
N THR A 271 -11.25 9.08 9.36
CA THR A 271 -10.07 9.86 9.74
C THR A 271 -9.57 10.70 8.57
N ALA A 272 -9.48 10.12 7.36
CA ALA A 272 -9.08 10.88 6.18
C ALA A 272 -10.03 12.05 5.89
N LEU A 273 -11.34 11.84 6.02
CA LEU A 273 -12.34 12.91 5.87
C LEU A 273 -12.22 13.98 6.96
N GLN A 274 -11.99 13.58 8.22
CA GLN A 274 -11.75 14.52 9.32
C GLN A 274 -10.50 15.37 9.05
N LEU A 275 -9.41 14.77 8.59
CA LEU A 275 -8.21 15.51 8.19
C LEU A 275 -8.47 16.46 7.01
N MET A 276 -9.36 16.11 6.08
CA MET A 276 -9.77 17.02 5.02
C MET A 276 -10.56 18.23 5.53
N HIS A 277 -11.25 18.14 6.66
CA HIS A 277 -11.86 19.31 7.30
C HIS A 277 -10.81 20.22 7.95
N GLU A 278 -9.81 19.61 8.60
CA GLU A 278 -8.77 20.35 9.33
C GLU A 278 -7.74 20.97 8.36
N TYR A 279 -7.42 20.27 7.26
CA TYR A 279 -6.40 20.65 6.29
C TYR A 279 -7.01 20.85 4.89
N PRO A 280 -7.33 22.08 4.49
CA PRO A 280 -8.03 22.35 3.23
C PRO A 280 -7.30 21.90 1.96
N THR A 281 -5.97 21.82 1.99
CA THR A 281 -5.11 21.41 0.86
C THR A 281 -4.84 19.91 0.81
N TYR A 282 -5.18 19.17 1.84
CA TYR A 282 -4.95 17.73 1.93
C TYR A 282 -5.72 16.96 0.85
N THR A 283 -5.02 16.04 0.18
CA THR A 283 -5.57 15.15 -0.84
C THR A 283 -5.27 13.68 -0.50
N TYR A 284 -6.09 12.77 -1.02
CA TYR A 284 -6.02 11.37 -0.69
C TYR A 284 -6.37 10.50 -1.89
N SER A 285 -5.53 9.49 -2.20
CA SER A 285 -5.78 8.51 -3.26
C SER A 285 -5.98 7.13 -2.63
N GLN A 286 -7.09 6.44 -2.93
CA GLN A 286 -7.48 5.21 -2.25
C GLN A 286 -8.06 4.16 -3.21
N SER A 287 -7.65 2.91 -3.11
CA SER A 287 -8.28 1.69 -3.58
C SER A 287 -9.11 1.07 -2.43
N ALA A 288 -9.99 0.09 -2.59
CA ALA A 288 -10.51 -0.53 -3.78
C ALA A 288 -12.04 -0.40 -3.79
N ALA A 289 -12.70 -0.86 -4.86
CA ALA A 289 -14.15 -0.72 -5.00
C ALA A 289 -14.95 -1.39 -3.87
N VAL A 290 -14.53 -2.56 -3.40
CA VAL A 290 -15.20 -3.30 -2.33
C VAL A 290 -15.28 -2.54 -1.02
N TYR A 291 -14.27 -1.72 -0.69
CA TYR A 291 -14.27 -0.92 0.53
C TYR A 291 -15.34 0.16 0.49
N ASN A 292 -15.49 0.80 -0.66
CA ASN A 292 -16.52 1.80 -0.90
C ASN A 292 -17.92 1.16 -0.98
N ASP A 293 -18.05 -0.04 -1.55
CA ASP A 293 -19.32 -0.82 -1.56
C ASP A 293 -19.78 -1.12 -0.12
N TRP A 294 -18.87 -1.51 0.77
CA TRP A 294 -19.21 -1.73 2.19
C TRP A 294 -19.63 -0.45 2.91
N LEU A 295 -19.02 0.70 2.60
CA LEU A 295 -19.41 1.97 3.20
C LEU A 295 -20.75 2.45 2.68
N ALA A 296 -20.99 2.34 1.38
CA ALA A 296 -22.27 2.69 0.77
C ALA A 296 -23.44 1.88 1.38
N ASP A 297 -23.20 0.58 1.66
CA ASP A 297 -24.18 -0.29 2.30
C ASP A 297 -24.38 0.00 3.79
N LYS A 298 -23.29 0.14 4.55
CA LYS A 298 -23.33 0.14 6.03
C LYS A 298 -23.24 1.52 6.65
N TYR A 299 -22.60 2.47 6.00
CA TYR A 299 -22.28 3.79 6.51
C TYR A 299 -22.50 4.90 5.45
N PRO A 300 -23.72 5.04 4.89
CA PRO A 300 -24.03 5.99 3.82
C PRO A 300 -23.53 7.42 4.05
N PRO A 301 -23.59 8.00 5.27
CA PRO A 301 -23.09 9.36 5.48
C PRO A 301 -21.59 9.53 5.20
N ILE A 302 -20.77 8.48 5.41
CA ILE A 302 -19.34 8.51 5.10
C ILE A 302 -19.17 8.46 3.57
N ASP A 303 -19.90 7.59 2.90
CA ASP A 303 -19.91 7.47 1.44
C ASP A 303 -20.35 8.77 0.75
N ASP A 304 -21.40 9.41 1.24
CA ASP A 304 -21.88 10.71 0.72
C ASP A 304 -20.81 11.80 0.85
N GLU A 305 -20.05 11.81 1.93
CA GLU A 305 -18.96 12.76 2.11
C GLU A 305 -17.77 12.44 1.20
N ILE A 306 -17.40 11.19 1.02
CA ILE A 306 -16.38 10.76 0.05
C ILE A 306 -16.75 11.26 -1.34
N LYS A 307 -18.01 11.08 -1.75
CA LYS A 307 -18.52 11.57 -3.03
C LYS A 307 -18.35 13.08 -3.21
N GLN A 308 -18.58 13.86 -2.15
CA GLN A 308 -18.35 15.31 -2.18
C GLN A 308 -16.85 15.62 -2.34
N ARG A 309 -15.96 14.90 -1.65
CA ARG A 309 -14.50 15.11 -1.76
C ARG A 309 -13.97 14.71 -3.13
N ILE A 310 -14.53 13.67 -3.75
CA ILE A 310 -14.24 13.30 -5.15
C ILE A 310 -14.61 14.45 -6.10
N GLN A 311 -15.80 15.03 -5.95
CA GLN A 311 -16.24 16.17 -6.78
C GLN A 311 -15.37 17.41 -6.59
N GLN A 312 -14.76 17.58 -5.42
CA GLN A 312 -13.80 18.65 -5.11
C GLN A 312 -12.38 18.36 -5.62
N GLY A 313 -12.12 17.17 -6.17
CA GLY A 313 -10.77 16.73 -6.59
C GLY A 313 -9.81 16.46 -5.44
N ARG A 314 -10.31 16.26 -4.21
CA ARG A 314 -9.52 16.02 -3.00
C ARG A 314 -9.43 14.56 -2.61
N TRP A 315 -10.36 13.75 -3.03
CA TRP A 315 -10.35 12.29 -2.90
C TRP A 315 -10.31 11.67 -4.29
N GLU A 316 -9.30 10.87 -4.55
CA GLU A 316 -9.17 10.12 -5.80
C GLU A 316 -9.39 8.63 -5.54
N VAL A 317 -10.21 8.00 -6.36
CA VAL A 317 -10.33 6.55 -6.39
C VAL A 317 -9.36 5.98 -7.42
N VAL A 318 -8.53 5.03 -6.99
CA VAL A 318 -7.50 4.37 -7.79
C VAL A 318 -7.69 2.86 -7.81
N GLY A 319 -6.86 2.13 -8.56
CA GLY A 319 -6.89 0.68 -8.69
C GLY A 319 -7.85 0.18 -9.76
N GLY A 320 -9.10 0.60 -9.69
CA GLY A 320 -10.15 0.20 -10.64
C GLY A 320 -10.57 -1.27 -10.52
N MET A 321 -9.97 -2.05 -9.65
CA MET A 321 -10.33 -3.44 -9.36
C MET A 321 -11.32 -3.55 -8.22
N TRP A 322 -12.03 -4.70 -8.15
CA TRP A 322 -12.95 -4.98 -7.04
C TRP A 322 -12.22 -5.00 -5.69
N VAL A 323 -11.06 -5.66 -5.64
CA VAL A 323 -10.12 -5.71 -4.53
C VAL A 323 -8.71 -5.64 -5.11
N GLU A 324 -7.67 -5.48 -4.31
CA GLU A 324 -6.27 -5.61 -4.74
C GLU A 324 -5.88 -7.11 -4.79
N PRO A 325 -5.98 -7.79 -5.95
CA PRO A 325 -5.82 -9.23 -6.02
C PRO A 325 -4.36 -9.65 -6.07
N ASP A 326 -4.10 -10.93 -5.80
CA ASP A 326 -2.94 -11.61 -6.39
C ASP A 326 -3.05 -11.56 -7.92
N LEU A 327 -1.96 -11.31 -8.62
CA LEU A 327 -1.95 -11.13 -10.08
C LEU A 327 -1.17 -12.22 -10.82
N ASN A 328 -0.91 -13.35 -10.16
CA ASN A 328 -0.31 -14.55 -10.74
C ASN A 328 -1.23 -15.78 -10.62
N LEU A 329 -1.99 -15.89 -9.53
CA LEU A 329 -2.81 -17.07 -9.22
C LEU A 329 -4.21 -17.03 -9.84
N PRO A 330 -4.97 -15.91 -9.80
CA PRO A 330 -6.21 -15.79 -10.56
C PRO A 330 -5.96 -15.87 -12.05
N ASP A 331 -6.93 -16.40 -12.80
CA ASP A 331 -6.84 -16.45 -14.26
C ASP A 331 -7.09 -15.06 -14.91
N GLY A 332 -6.88 -15.00 -16.22
CA GLY A 332 -7.05 -13.74 -16.97
C GLY A 332 -8.48 -13.23 -16.98
N GLU A 333 -9.48 -14.13 -16.96
CA GLU A 333 -10.89 -13.75 -16.89
C GLU A 333 -11.23 -13.14 -15.54
N SER A 334 -10.82 -13.77 -14.44
CA SER A 334 -11.01 -13.23 -13.07
C SER A 334 -10.37 -11.87 -12.92
N THR A 335 -9.17 -11.66 -13.47
CA THR A 335 -8.49 -10.36 -13.48
C THR A 335 -9.29 -9.31 -14.26
N ALA A 336 -9.74 -9.64 -15.47
CA ALA A 336 -10.56 -8.76 -16.28
C ALA A 336 -11.92 -8.44 -15.61
N ARG A 337 -12.54 -9.41 -14.96
CA ARG A 337 -13.82 -9.24 -14.22
C ARG A 337 -13.64 -8.37 -12.99
N SER A 338 -12.54 -8.53 -12.26
CA SER A 338 -12.23 -7.66 -11.11
C SER A 338 -12.18 -6.19 -11.52
N ILE A 339 -11.53 -5.88 -12.66
CA ILE A 339 -11.49 -4.51 -13.21
C ILE A 339 -12.88 -4.08 -13.70
N LEU A 340 -13.58 -4.93 -14.43
CA LEU A 340 -14.91 -4.62 -14.96
C LEU A 340 -15.90 -4.27 -13.85
N ILE A 341 -15.94 -5.08 -12.78
CA ILE A 341 -16.83 -4.88 -11.64
C ILE A 341 -16.43 -3.60 -10.89
N GLY A 342 -15.15 -3.43 -10.58
CA GLY A 342 -14.65 -2.27 -9.84
C GLY A 342 -14.85 -0.95 -10.60
N LYS A 343 -14.43 -0.88 -11.87
CA LYS A 343 -14.64 0.33 -12.70
C LYS A 343 -16.12 0.64 -12.90
N ARG A 344 -16.96 -0.40 -13.15
CA ARG A 344 -18.40 -0.19 -13.28
C ARG A 344 -19.02 0.34 -12.01
N TRP A 345 -18.60 -0.19 -10.85
CA TRP A 345 -19.06 0.28 -9.56
C TRP A 345 -18.71 1.76 -9.35
N PHE A 346 -17.45 2.17 -9.56
CA PHE A 346 -17.01 3.55 -9.44
C PHE A 346 -17.73 4.48 -10.43
N GLN A 347 -17.91 4.03 -11.68
CA GLN A 347 -18.61 4.82 -12.69
C GLN A 347 -20.09 5.03 -12.33
N GLN A 348 -20.77 3.99 -11.86
CA GLN A 348 -22.20 4.06 -11.52
C GLN A 348 -22.44 4.82 -10.22
N HIS A 349 -21.55 4.66 -9.23
CA HIS A 349 -21.75 5.20 -7.90
C HIS A 349 -21.18 6.61 -7.72
N TYR A 350 -19.99 6.86 -8.25
CA TYR A 350 -19.29 8.16 -8.15
C TYR A 350 -19.22 8.94 -9.48
N GLY A 351 -19.53 8.34 -10.60
CA GLY A 351 -19.38 8.97 -11.92
C GLY A 351 -17.93 9.04 -12.40
N VAL A 352 -17.02 8.26 -11.82
CA VAL A 352 -15.58 8.30 -12.09
C VAL A 352 -15.15 7.11 -12.94
N ASP A 353 -14.39 7.36 -14.00
CA ASP A 353 -13.63 6.36 -14.72
C ASP A 353 -12.18 6.31 -14.16
N VAL A 354 -11.71 5.14 -13.74
CA VAL A 354 -10.40 4.97 -13.10
C VAL A 354 -9.35 4.64 -14.15
N HIS A 355 -8.25 5.40 -14.18
CA HIS A 355 -7.13 5.22 -15.11
C HIS A 355 -5.84 4.72 -14.48
N VAL A 356 -5.76 4.67 -13.14
CA VAL A 356 -4.57 4.26 -12.41
C VAL A 356 -4.78 2.88 -11.79
N GLY A 357 -4.04 1.88 -12.27
CA GLY A 357 -3.91 0.58 -11.62
C GLY A 357 -3.08 0.72 -10.33
N TRP A 358 -3.55 0.13 -9.23
CA TRP A 358 -2.99 0.34 -7.90
C TRP A 358 -2.94 -0.96 -7.13
N ASN A 359 -1.75 -1.55 -7.01
CA ASN A 359 -1.52 -2.80 -6.29
C ASN A 359 -0.17 -2.72 -5.57
N PRO A 360 -0.06 -1.94 -4.48
CA PRO A 360 1.21 -1.65 -3.84
C PRO A 360 1.82 -2.87 -3.16
N ASP A 361 1.01 -3.82 -2.69
CA ASP A 361 1.45 -4.96 -1.88
C ASP A 361 1.29 -6.35 -2.54
N THR A 362 0.81 -6.44 -3.77
CA THR A 362 0.63 -7.71 -4.50
C THR A 362 1.98 -8.41 -4.77
N PHE A 363 2.00 -9.76 -4.68
CA PHE A 363 3.21 -10.58 -4.62
C PHE A 363 3.75 -10.99 -6.01
N GLY A 364 3.92 -10.01 -6.87
CA GLY A 364 4.37 -10.19 -8.25
C GLY A 364 3.23 -10.06 -9.26
N TYR A 365 3.59 -9.81 -10.52
CA TYR A 365 2.64 -9.39 -11.54
C TYR A 365 2.94 -10.10 -12.85
N ASN A 366 1.92 -10.75 -13.41
CA ASN A 366 2.08 -11.48 -14.67
C ASN A 366 2.32 -10.54 -15.87
N TRP A 367 3.05 -11.03 -16.84
CA TRP A 367 3.46 -10.26 -18.02
C TRP A 367 2.27 -9.78 -18.90
N GLN A 368 1.09 -10.40 -18.80
CA GLN A 368 -0.10 -10.01 -19.57
C GLN A 368 -0.86 -8.82 -18.95
N LEU A 369 -0.54 -8.41 -17.74
CA LEU A 369 -1.30 -7.38 -17.05
C LEU A 369 -1.36 -6.04 -17.80
N PRO A 370 -0.29 -5.50 -18.42
CA PRO A 370 -0.38 -4.29 -19.23
C PRO A 370 -1.40 -4.38 -20.38
N GLN A 371 -1.56 -5.55 -21.03
CA GLN A 371 -2.59 -5.77 -22.04
C GLN A 371 -4.00 -5.63 -21.45
N ILE A 372 -4.23 -6.28 -20.31
CA ILE A 372 -5.53 -6.24 -19.63
C ILE A 372 -5.84 -4.81 -19.20
N TYR A 373 -4.89 -4.10 -18.60
CA TYR A 373 -5.04 -2.71 -18.20
C TYR A 373 -5.38 -1.80 -19.39
N LYS A 374 -4.61 -1.83 -20.47
CA LYS A 374 -4.87 -0.99 -21.64
C LYS A 374 -6.23 -1.27 -22.28
N LYS A 375 -6.66 -2.53 -22.36
CA LYS A 375 -7.97 -2.92 -22.91
C LYS A 375 -9.14 -2.53 -22.01
N THR A 376 -8.89 -2.31 -20.73
CA THR A 376 -9.91 -1.85 -19.76
C THR A 376 -9.83 -0.35 -19.46
N GLY A 377 -8.97 0.41 -20.17
CA GLY A 377 -8.84 1.86 -20.02
C GLY A 377 -8.03 2.28 -18.79
N ILE A 378 -7.14 1.42 -18.29
CA ILE A 378 -6.15 1.77 -17.28
C ILE A 378 -4.83 2.07 -18.00
N ASP A 379 -4.31 3.28 -17.81
CA ASP A 379 -3.15 3.80 -18.53
C ASP A 379 -1.88 3.81 -17.69
N PHE A 380 -2.01 3.84 -16.37
CA PHE A 380 -0.93 3.95 -15.40
C PHE A 380 -0.97 2.78 -14.42
N PHE A 381 0.20 2.41 -13.88
CA PHE A 381 0.29 1.39 -12.86
C PHE A 381 1.24 1.82 -11.73
N VAL A 382 0.77 1.68 -10.48
CA VAL A 382 1.54 1.99 -9.27
C VAL A 382 1.67 0.74 -8.42
N THR A 383 2.90 0.40 -8.07
CA THR A 383 3.23 -0.67 -7.12
C THR A 383 4.58 -0.40 -6.46
N GLN A 384 4.81 -1.01 -5.30
CA GLN A 384 6.05 -0.87 -4.54
C GLN A 384 6.70 -2.22 -4.22
N LYS A 385 5.94 -3.31 -4.27
CA LYS A 385 6.35 -4.62 -3.73
C LYS A 385 7.64 -5.18 -4.33
N MET A 386 8.00 -4.81 -5.55
CA MET A 386 9.26 -5.24 -6.18
C MET A 386 10.52 -4.79 -5.44
N SER A 387 10.44 -3.77 -4.57
CA SER A 387 11.55 -3.36 -3.70
C SER A 387 11.94 -4.42 -2.66
N TRP A 388 11.04 -5.40 -2.39
CA TRP A 388 11.25 -6.49 -1.43
C TRP A 388 12.08 -7.64 -2.00
N ASN A 389 12.37 -7.66 -3.31
CA ASN A 389 13.26 -8.68 -3.89
C ASN A 389 14.61 -8.69 -3.18
N ASP A 390 15.10 -9.88 -2.84
CA ASP A 390 16.36 -10.07 -2.12
C ASP A 390 17.59 -10.14 -3.06
N THR A 391 17.44 -10.71 -4.24
CA THR A 391 18.52 -10.98 -5.19
C THR A 391 18.42 -10.09 -6.43
N ASN A 392 17.30 -10.13 -7.16
CA ASN A 392 17.10 -9.41 -8.42
C ASN A 392 16.25 -8.17 -8.18
N LYS A 393 16.89 -7.08 -7.73
CA LYS A 393 16.20 -5.81 -7.50
C LYS A 393 15.95 -5.10 -8.82
N LEU A 394 14.68 -4.74 -9.07
CA LEU A 394 14.33 -3.89 -10.20
C LEU A 394 14.80 -2.45 -9.89
N PRO A 395 15.70 -1.88 -10.71
CA PRO A 395 16.32 -0.60 -10.37
C PRO A 395 15.45 0.61 -10.72
N PHE A 396 14.38 0.41 -11.50
CA PHE A 396 13.59 1.49 -12.04
C PHE A 396 12.58 2.03 -11.04
N LYS A 397 12.40 3.34 -11.04
CA LYS A 397 11.26 4.02 -10.42
C LYS A 397 10.18 4.31 -11.47
N PHE A 398 10.58 4.69 -12.69
CA PHE A 398 9.70 4.92 -13.82
C PHE A 398 10.11 4.06 -15.00
N PHE A 399 9.14 3.42 -15.67
CA PHE A 399 9.38 2.65 -16.89
C PHE A 399 8.07 2.38 -17.64
N TRP A 400 8.16 2.12 -18.93
CA TRP A 400 7.08 1.49 -19.65
C TRP A 400 7.09 0.00 -19.39
N TRP A 401 6.02 -0.52 -18.80
CA TRP A 401 5.84 -1.96 -18.69
C TRP A 401 5.05 -2.48 -19.88
N GLN A 402 5.62 -3.46 -20.61
CA GLN A 402 5.10 -3.95 -21.89
C GLN A 402 4.67 -5.40 -21.81
N SER A 403 3.49 -5.72 -22.32
CA SER A 403 2.99 -7.08 -22.57
C SER A 403 3.49 -7.67 -23.88
N PRO A 404 3.37 -9.02 -24.08
CA PRO A 404 3.75 -9.68 -25.33
C PRO A 404 3.05 -9.16 -26.58
N ASP A 405 1.82 -8.64 -26.45
CA ASP A 405 1.06 -8.04 -27.57
C ASP A 405 1.51 -6.61 -27.93
N GLY A 406 2.46 -6.05 -27.20
CA GLY A 406 2.97 -4.70 -27.39
C GLY A 406 2.25 -3.62 -26.57
N SER A 407 1.16 -3.93 -25.87
CA SER A 407 0.48 -3.00 -24.97
C SER A 407 1.43 -2.53 -23.86
N LYS A 408 1.38 -1.23 -23.55
CA LYS A 408 2.24 -0.60 -22.54
C LYS A 408 1.43 0.23 -21.55
N VAL A 409 1.84 0.20 -20.29
CA VAL A 409 1.37 1.11 -19.23
C VAL A 409 2.56 1.85 -18.62
N LEU A 410 2.40 3.13 -18.32
CA LEU A 410 3.42 3.86 -17.57
C LEU A 410 3.39 3.38 -16.12
N THR A 411 4.51 2.83 -15.65
CA THR A 411 4.61 2.22 -14.33
C THR A 411 5.50 3.05 -13.43
N TYR A 412 5.05 3.23 -12.19
CA TYR A 412 5.75 3.95 -11.15
C TYR A 412 5.91 3.11 -9.87
N PHE A 413 7.13 3.12 -9.33
CA PHE A 413 7.46 2.49 -8.05
C PHE A 413 7.83 3.57 -7.03
N PRO A 414 6.91 3.98 -6.14
CA PRO A 414 7.23 4.86 -5.02
C PRO A 414 8.19 4.17 -4.05
N HIS A 415 8.74 4.93 -3.11
CA HIS A 415 9.64 4.37 -2.09
C HIS A 415 8.89 3.41 -1.16
N GLY A 416 7.78 3.86 -0.61
CA GLY A 416 6.87 3.12 0.25
C GLY A 416 5.45 3.18 -0.28
N TYR A 417 4.51 2.63 0.47
CA TYR A 417 3.09 2.74 0.18
C TYR A 417 2.27 3.29 1.36
N GLY A 418 2.91 4.07 2.24
CA GLY A 418 2.27 4.80 3.31
C GLY A 418 3.05 4.87 4.62
N ASP A 419 4.37 5.07 4.58
CA ASP A 419 5.25 5.19 5.76
C ASP A 419 6.37 6.24 5.58
N SER A 420 6.15 7.23 4.71
CA SER A 420 7.08 8.33 4.49
C SER A 420 7.03 9.33 5.64
N ASP A 421 8.21 9.87 6.01
CA ASP A 421 8.38 10.91 7.01
C ASP A 421 8.33 12.34 6.44
N LEU A 422 8.10 12.48 5.14
CA LEU A 422 8.06 13.75 4.38
C LEU A 422 9.31 14.62 4.57
N ASN A 423 10.43 14.03 4.95
CA ASN A 423 11.69 14.75 5.12
C ASN A 423 12.31 15.11 3.76
N PRO A 424 12.62 16.40 3.48
CA PRO A 424 13.12 16.85 2.18
C PRO A 424 14.46 16.22 1.79
N VAL A 425 15.29 15.82 2.74
CA VAL A 425 16.58 15.16 2.47
C VAL A 425 16.32 13.77 1.89
N HIS A 426 15.43 13.00 2.51
CA HIS A 426 15.08 11.66 2.07
C HIS A 426 14.43 11.70 0.69
N LEU A 427 13.45 12.56 0.50
CA LEU A 427 12.73 12.69 -0.78
C LEU A 427 13.66 13.23 -1.90
N SER A 428 14.61 14.14 -1.59
CA SER A 428 15.61 14.60 -2.54
C SER A 428 16.54 13.47 -2.99
N ALA A 429 16.99 12.63 -2.06
CA ALA A 429 17.85 11.49 -2.38
C ALA A 429 17.12 10.49 -3.30
N GLU A 430 15.83 10.25 -3.06
CA GLU A 430 15.01 9.39 -3.91
C GLU A 430 14.83 9.92 -5.33
N LEU A 431 14.55 11.21 -5.46
CA LEU A 431 14.46 11.87 -6.75
C LEU A 431 15.78 11.77 -7.53
N VAL A 432 16.90 12.00 -6.85
CA VAL A 432 18.23 11.87 -7.47
C VAL A 432 18.50 10.44 -7.94
N GLU A 433 18.14 9.42 -7.15
CA GLU A 433 18.23 8.02 -7.58
C GLU A 433 17.31 7.72 -8.77
N ALA A 434 16.07 8.18 -8.74
CA ALA A 434 15.13 8.01 -9.83
C ALA A 434 15.65 8.59 -11.16
N ARG A 435 16.27 9.78 -11.09
CA ARG A 435 16.84 10.48 -12.25
C ARG A 435 17.97 9.70 -12.94
N LYS A 436 18.70 8.86 -12.22
CA LYS A 436 19.78 8.06 -12.82
C LYS A 436 19.28 7.17 -13.94
N LEU A 437 18.08 6.64 -13.78
CA LEU A 437 17.45 5.72 -14.75
C LEU A 437 16.25 6.32 -15.48
N ALA A 438 15.84 7.53 -15.08
CA ALA A 438 14.88 8.37 -15.79
C ALA A 438 15.48 9.79 -15.98
N PRO A 439 16.51 9.96 -16.80
CA PRO A 439 17.13 11.25 -17.04
C PRO A 439 16.10 12.27 -17.51
N GLY A 440 16.22 13.50 -17.00
CA GLY A 440 15.28 14.57 -17.27
C GLY A 440 14.12 14.66 -16.26
N LEU A 441 13.87 13.62 -15.45
CA LEU A 441 12.82 13.64 -14.43
C LEU A 441 13.05 14.79 -13.43
N THR A 442 12.02 15.61 -13.22
CA THR A 442 12.04 16.72 -12.25
C THR A 442 11.09 16.52 -11.09
N ASP A 443 10.13 15.64 -11.27
CA ASP A 443 9.03 15.49 -10.35
C ASP A 443 8.97 14.04 -9.81
N MET A 444 8.60 13.89 -8.54
CA MET A 444 8.40 12.58 -7.92
C MET A 444 7.16 12.61 -7.03
N MET A 445 6.39 11.53 -7.05
CA MET A 445 5.28 11.32 -6.13
C MET A 445 5.74 10.49 -4.93
N ASP A 446 5.41 10.93 -3.74
CA ASP A 446 5.62 10.20 -2.50
C ASP A 446 4.29 9.79 -1.87
N LEU A 447 4.20 8.54 -1.42
CA LEU A 447 3.03 8.01 -0.72
C LEU A 447 3.26 8.06 0.78
N TYR A 448 2.46 8.84 1.49
CA TYR A 448 2.61 9.01 2.92
C TYR A 448 1.37 8.58 3.72
N GLY A 449 1.61 8.19 4.94
CA GLY A 449 0.66 7.67 5.91
C GLY A 449 1.38 6.83 6.96
N VAL A 450 0.66 5.95 7.65
CA VAL A 450 1.25 5.01 8.61
C VAL A 450 0.55 3.65 8.56
N GLY A 451 1.34 2.59 8.65
CA GLY A 451 0.92 1.22 8.93
C GLY A 451 0.22 0.48 7.79
N ASP A 452 0.19 -0.84 7.94
CA ASP A 452 -0.35 -1.81 6.97
C ASP A 452 -1.82 -2.18 7.25
N HIS A 453 -2.35 -1.78 8.41
CA HIS A 453 -3.72 -2.11 8.85
C HIS A 453 -4.65 -0.90 8.76
N GLY A 454 -4.64 -0.22 7.62
CA GLY A 454 -5.48 0.92 7.36
C GLY A 454 -5.09 2.17 8.15
N GLY A 455 -3.84 2.24 8.57
CA GLY A 455 -3.26 3.48 9.07
C GLY A 455 -3.31 4.60 8.05
N GLY A 456 -3.15 5.59 7.83
CA GLY A 456 -3.19 6.59 6.77
C GLY A 456 -2.40 7.81 7.17
N PRO A 457 -2.55 8.88 6.43
CA PRO A 457 -1.95 10.15 6.78
C PRO A 457 -2.32 10.60 8.20
N THR A 458 -1.36 11.19 8.88
CA THR A 458 -1.50 11.72 10.23
C THR A 458 -1.42 13.24 10.23
N ARG A 459 -1.80 13.89 11.35
CA ARG A 459 -1.57 15.33 11.51
C ARG A 459 -0.09 15.68 11.42
N ASP A 460 0.78 14.84 12.00
CA ASP A 460 2.23 15.02 11.90
C ASP A 460 2.71 15.09 10.45
N ASN A 461 2.24 14.16 9.59
CA ASN A 461 2.57 14.19 8.15
C ASN A 461 2.10 15.51 7.50
N LEU A 462 0.87 15.93 7.79
CA LEU A 462 0.29 17.12 7.17
C LEU A 462 0.97 18.41 7.66
N ASP A 463 1.27 18.50 8.95
CA ASP A 463 2.00 19.62 9.54
C ASP A 463 3.43 19.71 8.99
N ASP A 464 4.15 18.59 8.87
CA ASP A 464 5.47 18.55 8.28
C ASP A 464 5.44 18.92 6.78
N GLY A 465 4.48 18.39 6.01
CA GLY A 465 4.28 18.78 4.62
C GLY A 465 4.03 20.29 4.47
N LEU A 466 3.11 20.85 5.26
CA LEU A 466 2.80 22.28 5.24
C LEU A 466 3.98 23.15 5.68
N ARG A 467 4.78 22.69 6.63
CA ARG A 467 6.01 23.37 7.07
C ARG A 467 6.98 23.53 5.89
N TRP A 468 7.22 22.49 5.12
CA TRP A 468 8.12 22.51 3.96
C TRP A 468 7.56 23.25 2.74
N MET A 469 6.24 23.48 2.69
CA MET A 469 5.58 24.29 1.65
C MET A 469 5.64 25.80 1.94
N GLN A 470 6.19 26.24 3.09
CA GLN A 470 6.27 27.65 3.43
C GLN A 470 7.21 28.40 2.48
N PRO A 471 6.90 29.70 2.16
CA PRO A 471 7.66 30.47 1.19
C PRO A 471 9.11 30.77 1.61
N ASP A 472 9.45 30.70 2.88
CA ASP A 472 10.79 30.93 3.43
C ASP A 472 11.72 29.72 3.32
N LYS A 473 11.18 28.54 3.02
CA LYS A 473 11.98 27.30 2.90
C LYS A 473 12.78 27.26 1.59
N VAL A 474 14.03 26.85 1.71
CA VAL A 474 14.96 26.64 0.59
C VAL A 474 15.14 25.14 0.35
N ALA A 475 14.08 24.51 -0.11
CA ALA A 475 13.96 23.08 -0.35
C ALA A 475 13.34 22.84 -1.74
N PRO A 476 13.29 21.59 -2.24
CA PRO A 476 12.48 21.27 -3.41
C PRO A 476 11.03 21.73 -3.19
N LYS A 477 10.36 22.07 -4.28
CA LYS A 477 8.93 22.38 -4.20
C LYS A 477 8.18 21.17 -3.70
N MET A 478 7.33 21.34 -2.69
CA MET A 478 6.42 20.32 -2.21
C MET A 478 4.97 20.77 -2.44
N GLU A 479 4.10 19.83 -2.79
CA GLU A 479 2.68 20.09 -2.95
C GLU A 479 1.85 18.82 -2.68
N PHE A 480 0.71 18.97 -2.05
CA PHE A 480 -0.26 17.89 -1.95
C PHE A 480 -0.91 17.64 -3.31
N GLY A 481 -1.03 16.37 -3.70
CA GLY A 481 -1.59 15.99 -4.98
C GLY A 481 -2.11 14.56 -4.98
N THR A 482 -2.76 14.18 -6.08
CA THR A 482 -3.27 12.83 -6.32
C THR A 482 -2.53 12.15 -7.46
N ALA A 483 -2.67 10.83 -7.59
CA ALA A 483 -1.85 10.02 -8.47
C ALA A 483 -2.08 10.29 -9.97
N PHE A 484 -3.32 10.38 -10.43
CA PHE A 484 -3.62 10.52 -11.87
C PHE A 484 -3.12 11.84 -12.49
N PRO A 485 -3.34 13.01 -11.87
CA PRO A 485 -2.79 14.27 -12.38
C PRO A 485 -1.27 14.25 -12.46
N TYR A 486 -0.60 13.69 -11.45
CA TYR A 486 0.84 13.54 -11.41
C TYR A 486 1.35 12.66 -12.56
N LEU A 487 0.84 11.43 -12.67
CA LEU A 487 1.26 10.47 -13.70
C LEU A 487 0.98 10.98 -15.12
N SER A 488 -0.17 11.62 -15.33
CA SER A 488 -0.51 12.28 -16.59
C SER A 488 0.42 13.46 -16.91
N GLY A 489 0.90 14.16 -15.87
CA GLY A 489 1.90 15.22 -16.01
C GLY A 489 3.24 14.68 -16.47
N ILE A 490 3.70 13.59 -15.88
CA ILE A 490 4.95 12.91 -16.28
C ILE A 490 4.84 12.33 -17.69
N GLU A 491 3.73 11.66 -18.04
CA GLU A 491 3.54 11.11 -19.38
C GLU A 491 3.71 12.16 -20.48
N LYS A 492 3.21 13.38 -20.25
CA LYS A 492 3.36 14.51 -21.20
C LYS A 492 4.79 15.00 -21.35
N GLN A 493 5.67 14.75 -20.36
CA GLN A 493 7.09 15.09 -20.43
C GLN A 493 7.90 13.99 -21.14
N ILE A 494 7.36 12.79 -21.29
CA ILE A 494 7.98 11.72 -22.04
C ILE A 494 7.77 12.01 -23.52
N ALA A 495 8.85 12.39 -24.24
CA ALA A 495 8.74 12.72 -25.65
C ALA A 495 8.23 11.51 -26.45
N PRO A 496 7.32 11.73 -27.43
CA PRO A 496 6.78 10.66 -28.28
C PRO A 496 7.86 9.87 -29.01
N ASP A 497 8.97 10.53 -29.37
CA ASP A 497 10.15 9.94 -29.99
C ASP A 497 11.27 9.65 -28.99
N SER A 498 11.03 9.82 -27.68
CA SER A 498 12.04 9.45 -26.70
C SER A 498 12.34 7.97 -26.92
N LYS A 499 13.55 7.70 -27.33
CA LYS A 499 14.02 6.35 -27.57
C LYS A 499 13.95 5.62 -26.25
N THR A 500 12.78 5.01 -26.00
CA THR A 500 12.62 4.09 -24.88
C THR A 500 13.73 3.08 -25.01
N TRP A 501 14.70 3.12 -24.13
CA TRP A 501 15.81 2.20 -24.16
C TRP A 501 15.36 0.85 -23.58
N ASN A 502 15.69 -0.22 -24.27
CA ASN A 502 15.44 -1.55 -23.75
C ASN A 502 16.46 -1.85 -22.66
N TYR A 503 15.99 -2.09 -21.46
CA TYR A 503 16.83 -2.58 -20.40
C TYR A 503 17.37 -3.97 -20.79
N ARG A 504 18.69 -4.09 -20.77
CA ARG A 504 19.36 -5.39 -20.78
C ARG A 504 20.21 -5.47 -19.54
N SER A 505 19.92 -6.45 -18.68
CA SER A 505 20.86 -6.84 -17.64
C SER A 505 22.13 -7.34 -18.34
N ILE A 506 23.17 -6.55 -18.25
CA ILE A 506 24.51 -7.01 -18.65
C ILE A 506 25.23 -7.36 -17.36
N ALA A 507 25.82 -8.55 -17.29
CA ALA A 507 26.67 -8.91 -16.17
C ALA A 507 27.74 -7.84 -15.97
N GLY A 508 27.64 -7.05 -14.90
CA GLY A 508 28.58 -6.00 -14.55
C GLY A 508 28.08 -4.56 -14.55
N GLY A 509 26.81 -4.27 -14.82
CA GLY A 509 26.26 -2.90 -14.67
C GLY A 509 25.10 -2.58 -15.61
N TYR A 510 24.45 -1.44 -15.33
CA TYR A 510 23.39 -0.89 -16.16
C TYR A 510 23.97 0.04 -17.23
N GLN A 511 23.48 -0.07 -18.48
CA GLN A 511 23.72 0.99 -19.45
C GLN A 511 22.72 2.12 -19.19
N PHE A 512 23.25 3.28 -18.80
CA PHE A 512 22.43 4.48 -18.66
C PHE A 512 22.10 5.04 -20.05
N PRO A 513 20.87 5.51 -20.27
CA PRO A 513 20.53 6.19 -21.52
C PRO A 513 21.28 7.52 -21.62
N PRO A 514 21.50 8.03 -22.86
CA PRO A 514 21.98 9.40 -23.02
C PRO A 514 20.99 10.39 -22.43
N ALA A 515 21.48 11.53 -21.97
CA ALA A 515 20.63 12.60 -21.47
C ALA A 515 19.63 13.03 -22.56
N PRO A 516 18.33 13.13 -22.26
CA PRO A 516 17.33 13.60 -23.21
C PRO A 516 17.52 15.10 -23.47
N PRO A 517 16.89 15.65 -24.54
CA PRO A 517 16.73 17.10 -24.71
C PRO A 517 16.13 17.77 -23.48
N ALA A 518 16.41 19.06 -23.29
CA ALA A 518 15.90 19.80 -22.15
C ALA A 518 14.36 19.81 -22.14
N GLY A 519 13.77 19.47 -20.98
CA GLY A 519 12.33 19.36 -20.80
C GLY A 519 11.70 18.03 -21.18
N GLU A 520 12.52 17.06 -21.61
CA GLU A 520 12.07 15.71 -21.92
C GLU A 520 12.57 14.71 -20.86
N VAL A 521 11.79 13.65 -20.63
CA VAL A 521 12.15 12.52 -19.75
C VAL A 521 12.38 11.27 -20.58
N SER A 522 13.50 10.59 -20.35
CA SER A 522 13.80 9.30 -20.96
C SER A 522 13.60 8.18 -19.94
N ILE A 523 12.75 7.19 -20.27
CA ILE A 523 12.49 6.04 -19.41
C ILE A 523 12.71 4.72 -20.12
N PRO A 524 13.06 3.63 -19.39
CA PRO A 524 13.21 2.30 -19.99
C PRO A 524 11.87 1.65 -20.31
N THR A 525 11.93 0.62 -21.16
CA THR A 525 10.84 -0.35 -21.35
C THR A 525 11.23 -1.69 -20.73
N TRP A 526 10.40 -2.19 -19.82
CA TRP A 526 10.48 -3.53 -19.26
C TRP A 526 9.45 -4.43 -19.98
N ASN A 527 9.93 -5.48 -20.63
CA ASN A 527 9.10 -6.39 -21.44
C ASN A 527 9.23 -7.81 -20.91
N ASP A 528 8.76 -8.02 -19.70
CA ASP A 528 8.77 -9.30 -18.99
C ASP A 528 7.80 -9.22 -17.78
N GLU A 529 7.66 -10.32 -17.02
CA GLU A 529 6.95 -10.30 -15.75
C GLU A 529 7.65 -9.43 -14.68
N LEU A 530 6.92 -9.04 -13.66
CA LEU A 530 7.46 -8.44 -12.44
C LEU A 530 7.42 -9.48 -11.33
N TYR A 531 8.47 -10.30 -11.25
CA TYR A 531 8.54 -11.44 -10.35
C TYR A 531 8.98 -11.03 -8.94
N LEU A 532 8.16 -11.37 -7.92
CA LEU A 532 8.52 -11.19 -6.52
C LEU A 532 9.22 -12.45 -6.00
N GLU A 533 10.50 -12.32 -5.64
CA GLU A 533 11.31 -13.43 -5.13
C GLU A 533 10.99 -13.74 -3.65
N TYR A 534 10.57 -12.78 -2.88
CA TYR A 534 10.50 -12.85 -1.42
C TYR A 534 9.44 -13.84 -0.92
N HIS A 535 8.31 -14.01 -1.63
CA HIS A 535 7.18 -14.85 -1.21
C HIS A 535 7.03 -16.12 -2.08
N ARG A 536 8.11 -16.86 -2.32
CA ARG A 536 8.10 -18.04 -3.22
C ARG A 536 7.10 -19.12 -2.83
N GLY A 537 6.78 -19.28 -1.53
CA GLY A 537 5.85 -20.28 -1.03
C GLY A 537 4.37 -20.04 -1.38
N VAL A 538 4.00 -18.84 -1.82
CA VAL A 538 2.60 -18.46 -2.08
C VAL A 538 1.94 -19.27 -3.21
N PHE A 539 2.72 -19.83 -4.13
CA PHE A 539 2.20 -20.61 -5.24
C PHE A 539 1.64 -21.99 -4.83
N THR A 540 1.96 -22.50 -3.65
CA THR A 540 1.62 -23.86 -3.24
C THR A 540 0.83 -23.98 -1.93
N THR A 541 0.78 -22.93 -1.12
CA THR A 541 0.01 -22.91 0.14
C THR A 541 -1.49 -22.88 -0.13
N GLN A 542 -2.30 -23.38 0.81
CA GLN A 542 -3.78 -23.35 0.74
C GLN A 542 -4.36 -23.92 -0.57
N ALA A 543 -3.96 -25.12 -0.94
CA ALA A 543 -4.28 -25.76 -2.20
C ALA A 543 -5.80 -25.81 -2.52
N ASN A 544 -6.65 -25.96 -1.48
CA ASN A 544 -8.11 -25.96 -1.68
C ASN A 544 -8.63 -24.60 -2.19
N LEU A 545 -8.11 -23.49 -1.63
CA LEU A 545 -8.49 -22.16 -2.13
C LEU A 545 -8.01 -21.96 -3.57
N LYS A 546 -6.78 -22.37 -3.88
CA LYS A 546 -6.25 -22.29 -5.26
C LYS A 546 -7.06 -23.12 -6.26
N ARG A 547 -7.57 -24.28 -5.83
CA ARG A 547 -8.54 -25.06 -6.63
C ARG A 547 -9.82 -24.26 -6.85
N ASN A 548 -10.40 -23.70 -5.79
CA ASN A 548 -11.62 -22.92 -5.88
C ASN A 548 -11.47 -21.70 -6.79
N LEU A 549 -10.29 -21.03 -6.78
CA LEU A 549 -9.94 -19.93 -7.69
C LEU A 549 -9.83 -20.36 -9.17
N ARG A 550 -9.74 -21.66 -9.45
CA ARG A 550 -9.79 -22.23 -10.81
C ARG A 550 -11.21 -22.70 -11.16
N ASP A 551 -11.85 -23.43 -10.26
CA ASP A 551 -13.15 -24.05 -10.51
C ASP A 551 -14.29 -23.01 -10.49
N GLY A 552 -14.21 -22.00 -9.60
CA GLY A 552 -15.27 -20.98 -9.46
C GLY A 552 -15.49 -20.13 -10.72
N PRO A 553 -14.43 -19.53 -11.30
CA PRO A 553 -14.55 -18.80 -12.58
C PRO A 553 -15.09 -19.68 -13.71
N GLU A 554 -14.62 -20.93 -13.83
CA GLU A 554 -15.09 -21.85 -14.86
C GLU A 554 -16.59 -22.14 -14.71
N GLN A 555 -17.07 -22.40 -13.47
CA GLN A 555 -18.48 -22.61 -13.17
C GLN A 555 -19.33 -21.38 -13.49
N ALA A 556 -18.86 -20.18 -13.13
CA ALA A 556 -19.55 -18.93 -13.42
C ALA A 556 -19.66 -18.70 -14.94
N LEU A 557 -18.59 -18.92 -15.70
CA LEU A 557 -18.62 -18.82 -17.18
C LEU A 557 -19.58 -19.82 -17.82
N HIS A 558 -19.63 -21.05 -17.33
CA HIS A 558 -20.58 -22.03 -17.81
C HIS A 558 -22.04 -21.60 -17.55
N ALA A 559 -22.30 -21.09 -16.34
CA ALA A 559 -23.62 -20.58 -15.97
C ALA A 559 -24.03 -19.37 -16.84
N GLU A 560 -23.09 -18.43 -17.08
CA GLU A 560 -23.33 -17.30 -18.00
C GLU A 560 -23.66 -17.76 -19.42
N ASN A 561 -22.90 -18.72 -19.96
CA ASN A 561 -23.10 -19.22 -21.31
C ASN A 561 -24.50 -19.88 -21.46
N TYR A 562 -24.87 -20.76 -20.54
CA TYR A 562 -26.18 -21.42 -20.57
C TYR A 562 -27.31 -20.43 -20.33
N ALA A 563 -27.17 -19.53 -19.35
CA ALA A 563 -28.17 -18.51 -19.09
C ALA A 563 -28.37 -17.56 -20.28
N SER A 564 -27.29 -17.22 -21.00
CA SER A 564 -27.36 -16.39 -22.22
C SER A 564 -28.16 -17.07 -23.32
N LEU A 565 -27.98 -18.39 -23.51
CA LEU A 565 -28.73 -19.15 -24.49
C LEU A 565 -30.21 -19.28 -24.07
N ALA A 566 -30.50 -19.55 -22.79
CA ALA A 566 -31.86 -19.62 -22.28
C ALA A 566 -32.57 -18.24 -22.34
N TRP A 567 -31.82 -17.13 -22.13
CA TRP A 567 -32.34 -15.79 -22.31
C TRP A 567 -32.79 -15.50 -23.75
N LEU A 568 -32.04 -15.97 -24.74
CA LEU A 568 -32.45 -15.86 -26.15
C LEU A 568 -33.75 -16.65 -26.41
N ASP A 569 -34.07 -17.64 -25.59
CA ASP A 569 -35.29 -18.42 -25.62
C ASP A 569 -36.44 -17.83 -24.77
N GLY A 570 -36.19 -16.70 -24.08
CA GLY A 570 -37.18 -15.94 -23.32
C GLY A 570 -37.09 -16.02 -21.80
N ASP A 571 -36.10 -16.75 -21.25
CA ASP A 571 -35.86 -16.75 -19.80
C ASP A 571 -35.25 -15.41 -19.34
N PRO A 572 -35.54 -14.96 -18.12
CA PRO A 572 -34.85 -13.80 -17.56
C PRO A 572 -33.37 -14.13 -17.31
N TYR A 573 -32.46 -13.19 -17.68
CA TYR A 573 -31.05 -13.35 -17.42
C TYR A 573 -30.74 -13.07 -15.93
N PRO A 574 -30.02 -13.94 -15.20
CA PRO A 574 -29.80 -13.85 -13.77
C PRO A 574 -28.60 -12.89 -13.46
N THR A 575 -28.81 -11.60 -13.71
CA THR A 575 -27.76 -10.57 -13.62
C THR A 575 -27.22 -10.41 -12.19
N ASP A 576 -28.13 -10.39 -11.21
CA ASP A 576 -27.76 -10.09 -9.83
C ASP A 576 -27.00 -11.26 -9.19
N GLU A 577 -27.48 -12.49 -9.42
CA GLU A 577 -26.86 -13.72 -8.92
C GLU A 577 -25.47 -13.94 -9.53
N LEU A 578 -25.31 -13.72 -10.84
CA LEU A 578 -24.02 -13.83 -11.50
C LEU A 578 -23.06 -12.72 -11.05
N THR A 579 -23.55 -11.50 -10.82
CA THR A 579 -22.74 -10.41 -10.30
C THR A 579 -22.25 -10.72 -8.88
N ASP A 580 -23.11 -11.25 -8.02
CA ASP A 580 -22.75 -11.65 -6.66
C ASP A 580 -21.72 -12.79 -6.66
N ALA A 581 -21.91 -13.81 -7.51
CA ALA A 581 -20.93 -14.88 -7.68
C ALA A 581 -19.55 -14.32 -8.10
N TRP A 582 -19.49 -13.42 -9.09
CA TRP A 582 -18.24 -12.82 -9.53
C TRP A 582 -17.62 -11.91 -8.47
N LYS A 583 -18.41 -11.16 -7.69
CA LYS A 583 -17.91 -10.38 -6.54
C LYS A 583 -17.21 -11.26 -5.51
N LYS A 584 -17.79 -12.44 -5.19
CA LYS A 584 -17.19 -13.42 -4.28
C LYS A 584 -15.91 -14.04 -4.85
N ILE A 585 -15.93 -14.46 -6.12
CA ILE A 585 -14.75 -15.02 -6.80
C ILE A 585 -13.61 -14.02 -6.78
N THR A 586 -13.84 -12.78 -7.22
CA THR A 586 -12.82 -11.75 -7.32
C THR A 586 -12.33 -11.28 -5.96
N PHE A 587 -13.19 -11.20 -4.94
CA PHE A 587 -12.82 -10.90 -3.56
C PHE A 587 -11.83 -11.95 -3.00
N ASN A 588 -12.12 -13.23 -3.20
CA ASN A 588 -11.26 -14.32 -2.73
C ASN A 588 -9.96 -14.46 -3.55
N GLY A 589 -9.81 -13.69 -4.62
CA GLY A 589 -8.56 -13.44 -5.32
C GLY A 589 -7.65 -12.42 -4.62
N PHE A 590 -8.06 -11.79 -3.50
CA PHE A 590 -7.23 -10.86 -2.73
C PHE A 590 -5.85 -11.44 -2.44
N HIS A 591 -4.78 -10.59 -2.46
CA HIS A 591 -3.41 -11.08 -2.52
C HIS A 591 -3.01 -11.97 -1.33
N ASP A 592 -3.44 -11.69 -0.10
CA ASP A 592 -3.18 -12.57 1.05
C ASP A 592 -4.09 -13.81 1.10
N LEU A 593 -5.31 -13.74 0.56
CA LEU A 593 -6.17 -14.91 0.43
C LEU A 593 -5.59 -15.88 -0.60
N ALA A 594 -5.44 -15.44 -1.84
CA ALA A 594 -4.95 -16.28 -2.93
C ALA A 594 -3.54 -16.82 -2.65
N ALA A 595 -2.65 -15.99 -2.10
CA ALA A 595 -1.30 -16.39 -1.73
C ALA A 595 -1.25 -17.41 -0.57
N GLY A 596 -2.25 -17.41 0.31
CA GLY A 596 -2.27 -18.32 1.46
C GLY A 596 -1.45 -17.83 2.65
N SER A 597 -1.25 -16.52 2.79
CA SER A 597 -0.41 -15.89 3.82
C SER A 597 -1.15 -15.44 5.08
N GLY A 598 -2.47 -15.69 5.17
CA GLY A 598 -3.32 -15.27 6.27
C GLY A 598 -3.68 -16.35 7.28
N ILE A 599 -4.53 -15.99 8.24
CA ILE A 599 -4.98 -16.86 9.34
C ILE A 599 -6.09 -17.82 8.90
N ALA A 600 -6.27 -18.92 9.66
CA ALA A 600 -7.20 -19.98 9.31
C ALA A 600 -8.67 -19.55 9.14
N VAL A 601 -9.13 -18.51 9.83
CA VAL A 601 -10.53 -18.05 9.74
C VAL A 601 -10.87 -17.54 8.36
N ILE A 602 -9.95 -16.82 7.69
CA ILE A 602 -10.22 -16.24 6.37
C ILE A 602 -10.41 -17.32 5.29
N TYR A 603 -9.72 -18.46 5.40
CA TYR A 603 -9.89 -19.59 4.48
C TYR A 603 -11.19 -20.35 4.71
N ARG A 604 -11.68 -20.40 5.96
CA ARG A 604 -13.02 -20.94 6.25
C ARG A 604 -14.12 -20.06 5.65
N ASP A 605 -13.95 -18.74 5.69
CA ASP A 605 -14.90 -17.80 5.10
C ASP A 605 -14.83 -17.84 3.56
N ALA A 606 -13.63 -17.91 2.98
CA ALA A 606 -13.44 -18.14 1.54
C ALA A 606 -14.11 -19.44 1.06
N GLN A 607 -14.02 -20.53 1.84
CA GLN A 607 -14.69 -21.78 1.49
C GLN A 607 -16.22 -21.63 1.45
N LYS A 608 -16.82 -20.91 2.40
CA LYS A 608 -18.25 -20.60 2.40
C LYS A 608 -18.67 -19.79 1.17
N ASP A 609 -17.88 -18.79 0.80
CA ASP A 609 -18.12 -17.98 -0.40
C ASP A 609 -18.11 -18.88 -1.65
N PHE A 610 -17.13 -19.78 -1.81
CA PHE A 610 -17.06 -20.68 -2.95
C PHE A 610 -18.11 -21.79 -2.93
N ASP A 611 -18.56 -22.25 -1.76
CA ASP A 611 -19.69 -23.18 -1.66
C ASP A 611 -20.99 -22.49 -2.13
N GLN A 612 -21.18 -21.21 -1.81
CA GLN A 612 -22.29 -20.42 -2.31
C GLN A 612 -22.19 -20.17 -3.82
N VAL A 613 -21.01 -19.77 -4.34
CA VAL A 613 -20.76 -19.62 -5.78
C VAL A 613 -21.14 -20.91 -6.53
N ARG A 614 -20.68 -22.05 -6.03
CA ARG A 614 -20.98 -23.37 -6.63
C ARG A 614 -22.47 -23.64 -6.63
N TRP A 615 -23.16 -23.37 -5.54
CA TRP A 615 -24.60 -23.57 -5.44
C TRP A 615 -25.35 -22.66 -6.44
N GLU A 616 -25.07 -21.36 -6.44
CA GLU A 616 -25.72 -20.38 -7.32
C GLU A 616 -25.50 -20.70 -8.80
N THR A 617 -24.25 -20.99 -9.20
CA THR A 617 -23.91 -21.29 -10.60
C THR A 617 -24.53 -22.62 -11.08
N ASN A 618 -24.65 -23.62 -10.20
CA ASN A 618 -25.33 -24.88 -10.50
C ASN A 618 -26.85 -24.66 -10.68
N GLU A 619 -27.49 -23.88 -9.82
CA GLU A 619 -28.92 -23.56 -9.95
C GLU A 619 -29.22 -22.82 -11.27
N ILE A 620 -28.39 -21.81 -11.59
CA ILE A 620 -28.47 -21.05 -12.85
C ILE A 620 -28.31 -22.00 -14.04
N SER A 621 -27.29 -22.86 -14.03
CA SER A 621 -27.01 -23.81 -15.10
C SER A 621 -28.12 -24.81 -15.25
N ALA A 622 -28.64 -25.42 -14.16
CA ALA A 622 -29.70 -26.39 -14.18
C ALA A 622 -30.99 -25.81 -14.77
N LYS A 623 -31.36 -24.59 -14.34
CA LYS A 623 -32.54 -23.89 -14.87
C LYS A 623 -32.39 -23.62 -16.38
N ALA A 624 -31.26 -23.06 -16.79
CA ALA A 624 -31.02 -22.75 -18.20
C ALA A 624 -31.00 -24.01 -19.08
N LEU A 625 -30.33 -25.08 -18.64
CA LEU A 625 -30.27 -26.35 -19.34
C LEU A 625 -31.64 -27.00 -19.43
N HIS A 626 -32.51 -26.88 -18.41
CA HIS A 626 -33.88 -27.35 -18.45
C HIS A 626 -34.69 -26.65 -19.56
N THR A 627 -34.59 -25.32 -19.66
CA THR A 627 -35.24 -24.53 -20.72
C THR A 627 -34.78 -24.96 -22.11
N LEU A 628 -33.47 -25.10 -22.30
CA LEU A 628 -32.88 -25.54 -23.57
C LEU A 628 -33.30 -26.98 -23.93
N ALA A 629 -33.36 -27.89 -22.95
CA ALA A 629 -33.75 -29.28 -23.13
C ALA A 629 -35.19 -29.42 -23.63
N GLN A 630 -36.10 -28.54 -23.23
CA GLN A 630 -37.49 -28.57 -23.70
C GLN A 630 -37.67 -28.36 -25.22
N ARG A 631 -36.66 -27.84 -25.89
CA ARG A 631 -36.62 -27.61 -27.33
C ARG A 631 -36.03 -28.76 -28.14
N ILE A 632 -35.52 -29.77 -27.46
CA ILE A 632 -34.87 -30.90 -28.10
C ILE A 632 -35.85 -32.07 -28.19
N ASP A 633 -36.09 -32.59 -29.42
CA ASP A 633 -36.91 -33.77 -29.59
C ASP A 633 -36.14 -34.99 -29.04
N THR A 634 -36.66 -35.53 -27.94
CA THR A 634 -36.13 -36.70 -27.24
C THR A 634 -37.00 -37.95 -27.47
N SER A 635 -37.92 -37.91 -28.40
CA SER A 635 -38.84 -39.01 -28.71
C SER A 635 -38.13 -40.17 -29.44
N ALA A 636 -37.34 -40.96 -28.70
CA ALA A 636 -36.71 -42.17 -29.21
C ALA A 636 -37.38 -43.43 -28.63
N PRO A 637 -37.75 -44.43 -29.43
CA PRO A 637 -38.35 -45.65 -28.89
C PRO A 637 -37.32 -46.47 -28.07
N GLY A 638 -37.71 -46.83 -26.84
CA GLY A 638 -37.05 -47.88 -26.05
C GLY A 638 -35.81 -47.50 -25.23
N GLY A 639 -35.56 -46.22 -24.96
CA GLY A 639 -34.44 -45.80 -24.15
C GLY A 639 -34.79 -44.63 -23.21
N VAL A 640 -33.86 -44.31 -22.32
CA VAL A 640 -33.88 -43.07 -21.51
C VAL A 640 -33.01 -42.05 -22.22
N PRO A 641 -33.56 -40.92 -22.68
CA PRO A 641 -32.78 -39.89 -23.34
C PRO A 641 -31.84 -39.16 -22.35
N VAL A 642 -30.59 -38.93 -22.76
CA VAL A 642 -29.61 -38.15 -22.03
C VAL A 642 -29.12 -37.05 -22.93
N LEU A 643 -29.21 -35.82 -22.48
CA LEU A 643 -28.71 -34.65 -23.19
C LEU A 643 -27.33 -34.25 -22.59
N VAL A 644 -26.36 -34.08 -23.47
CA VAL A 644 -25.03 -33.63 -23.07
C VAL A 644 -24.77 -32.29 -23.75
N PHE A 645 -24.48 -31.29 -22.94
CA PHE A 645 -24.21 -29.92 -23.39
C PHE A 645 -22.73 -29.63 -23.36
N ASN A 646 -22.21 -29.04 -24.42
CA ASN A 646 -20.85 -28.53 -24.47
C ASN A 646 -20.85 -27.00 -24.22
N PRO A 647 -20.29 -26.48 -23.10
CA PRO A 647 -20.30 -25.06 -22.83
C PRO A 647 -19.30 -24.26 -23.66
N LEU A 648 -18.41 -24.93 -24.43
CA LEU A 648 -17.36 -24.30 -25.19
C LEU A 648 -17.75 -24.04 -26.64
N ALA A 649 -17.13 -23.07 -27.29
CA ALA A 649 -17.40 -22.67 -28.66
C ALA A 649 -16.80 -23.60 -29.71
N TRP A 650 -16.19 -24.73 -29.32
CA TRP A 650 -15.56 -25.69 -30.23
C TRP A 650 -15.98 -27.13 -29.91
N GLN A 651 -15.91 -27.99 -30.90
CA GLN A 651 -16.17 -29.41 -30.74
C GLN A 651 -15.05 -30.09 -29.96
N ARG A 652 -15.41 -30.97 -29.03
CA ARG A 652 -14.48 -31.78 -28.25
C ARG A 652 -14.99 -33.16 -27.98
N SER A 653 -14.09 -34.10 -27.69
CA SER A 653 -14.39 -35.38 -27.09
C SER A 653 -14.18 -35.30 -25.57
N ALA A 654 -15.07 -35.90 -24.81
CA ALA A 654 -15.01 -35.90 -23.35
C ALA A 654 -15.52 -37.18 -22.75
N GLN A 655 -15.19 -37.48 -21.51
CA GLN A 655 -15.87 -38.45 -20.67
C GLN A 655 -16.84 -37.68 -19.77
N VAL A 656 -18.08 -38.13 -19.73
CA VAL A 656 -19.14 -37.55 -18.89
C VAL A 656 -19.70 -38.61 -17.96
N GLU A 657 -19.99 -38.21 -16.72
CA GLU A 657 -20.71 -39.06 -15.78
C GLU A 657 -22.19 -38.79 -15.89
N VAL A 658 -23.00 -39.86 -15.88
CA VAL A 658 -24.44 -39.79 -16.07
C VAL A 658 -25.15 -40.74 -15.12
N ASP A 659 -26.14 -40.23 -14.41
CA ASP A 659 -27.12 -41.06 -13.69
C ASP A 659 -28.32 -41.32 -14.57
N ALA A 660 -28.51 -42.57 -14.99
CA ALA A 660 -29.62 -43.00 -15.82
C ALA A 660 -30.57 -43.87 -15.00
N GLN A 661 -31.80 -43.39 -14.77
CA GLN A 661 -32.87 -44.17 -14.14
C GLN A 661 -33.71 -44.89 -15.21
N LEU A 662 -33.67 -46.20 -15.20
CA LEU A 662 -34.42 -47.00 -16.13
C LEU A 662 -35.86 -47.25 -15.66
N PRO A 663 -36.83 -47.33 -16.59
CA PRO A 663 -38.24 -47.58 -16.24
C PRO A 663 -38.53 -48.98 -15.69
N ALA A 664 -37.62 -49.92 -15.86
CA ALA A 664 -37.74 -51.29 -15.40
C ALA A 664 -36.35 -51.85 -14.95
N PRO A 665 -36.34 -52.92 -14.14
CA PRO A 665 -35.10 -53.59 -13.75
C PRO A 665 -34.31 -54.06 -14.96
N ALA A 666 -33.00 -53.82 -14.97
CA ALA A 666 -32.07 -54.24 -16.01
C ALA A 666 -30.79 -54.82 -15.38
N THR A 667 -30.20 -55.79 -16.05
CA THR A 667 -28.92 -56.39 -15.64
C THR A 667 -27.73 -55.66 -16.25
N GLY A 668 -27.96 -54.75 -17.19
CA GLY A 668 -26.94 -53.90 -17.81
C GLY A 668 -27.59 -52.86 -18.72
N VAL A 669 -26.76 -51.91 -19.14
CA VAL A 669 -27.15 -50.79 -20.01
C VAL A 669 -26.18 -50.68 -21.18
N ALA A 670 -26.66 -50.22 -22.32
CA ALA A 670 -25.85 -49.77 -23.43
C ALA A 670 -26.17 -48.31 -23.71
N VAL A 671 -25.16 -47.49 -23.90
CA VAL A 671 -25.31 -46.07 -24.29
C VAL A 671 -25.17 -45.97 -25.80
N LEU A 672 -26.13 -45.35 -26.43
CA LEU A 672 -26.19 -45.18 -27.89
C LEU A 672 -26.10 -43.70 -28.24
N ASP A 673 -25.44 -43.37 -29.34
CA ASP A 673 -25.53 -42.02 -29.92
C ASP A 673 -26.87 -41.79 -30.63
N ALA A 674 -27.11 -40.58 -31.12
CA ALA A 674 -28.33 -40.22 -31.85
C ALA A 674 -28.54 -41.02 -33.17
N ARG A 675 -27.52 -41.74 -33.66
CA ARG A 675 -27.58 -42.60 -34.85
C ARG A 675 -27.76 -44.08 -34.52
N GLY A 676 -27.84 -44.41 -33.21
CA GLY A 676 -27.97 -45.78 -32.72
C GLY A 676 -26.65 -46.54 -32.59
N ALA A 677 -25.47 -45.87 -32.76
CA ALA A 677 -24.19 -46.51 -32.55
C ALA A 677 -23.84 -46.58 -31.06
N VAL A 678 -23.28 -47.71 -30.62
CA VAL A 678 -22.87 -47.92 -29.23
C VAL A 678 -21.67 -47.02 -28.89
N LEU A 679 -21.84 -46.22 -27.84
CA LEU A 679 -20.75 -45.43 -27.28
C LEU A 679 -19.98 -46.24 -26.24
N PRO A 680 -18.68 -46.08 -26.16
CA PRO A 680 -17.88 -46.64 -25.06
C PRO A 680 -18.36 -46.10 -23.73
N SER A 681 -18.76 -47.00 -22.83
CA SER A 681 -19.23 -46.64 -21.50
C SER A 681 -18.84 -47.68 -20.45
N GLN A 682 -18.73 -47.25 -19.22
CA GLN A 682 -18.44 -48.09 -18.05
C GLN A 682 -19.52 -47.86 -16.99
N VAL A 683 -20.04 -48.92 -16.43
CA VAL A 683 -20.89 -48.86 -15.24
C VAL A 683 -19.99 -48.66 -14.02
N ILE A 684 -20.11 -47.51 -13.37
CA ILE A 684 -19.37 -47.18 -12.13
C ILE A 684 -20.11 -47.85 -10.97
N SER A 685 -21.42 -47.69 -10.90
CA SER A 685 -22.28 -48.33 -9.90
C SER A 685 -23.69 -48.54 -10.43
N ALA A 686 -24.43 -49.48 -9.83
CA ALA A 686 -25.83 -49.72 -10.12
C ALA A 686 -26.61 -49.92 -8.83
N ASN A 687 -27.82 -49.35 -8.77
CA ASN A 687 -28.77 -49.54 -7.69
C ASN A 687 -30.00 -50.29 -8.22
N ALA A 688 -30.13 -51.55 -7.84
CA ALA A 688 -31.22 -52.39 -8.27
C ALA A 688 -32.60 -52.00 -7.71
N GLN A 689 -32.65 -51.29 -6.57
CA GLN A 689 -33.92 -50.86 -5.96
C GLN A 689 -34.52 -49.64 -6.67
N THR A 690 -33.66 -48.71 -7.11
CA THR A 690 -34.06 -47.50 -7.81
C THR A 690 -33.95 -47.64 -9.33
N HIS A 691 -33.42 -48.74 -9.82
CA HIS A 691 -33.11 -48.99 -11.24
C HIS A 691 -32.18 -47.92 -11.83
N THR A 692 -31.28 -47.33 -11.03
CA THR A 692 -30.36 -46.29 -11.44
C THR A 692 -28.99 -46.87 -11.74
N PHE A 693 -28.43 -46.48 -12.87
CA PHE A 693 -27.04 -46.75 -13.27
C PHE A 693 -26.22 -45.46 -13.26
N HIS A 694 -25.13 -45.46 -12.56
CA HIS A 694 -24.13 -44.41 -12.65
C HIS A 694 -23.07 -44.84 -13.68
N LEU A 695 -22.96 -44.08 -14.74
CA LEU A 695 -22.20 -44.40 -15.95
C LEU A 695 -21.12 -43.37 -16.23
N LEU A 696 -19.94 -43.83 -16.67
CA LEU A 696 -18.96 -43.02 -17.36
C LEU A 696 -19.10 -43.25 -18.86
N VAL A 697 -19.34 -42.23 -19.64
CA VAL A 697 -19.61 -42.32 -21.08
C VAL A 697 -18.62 -41.47 -21.86
N ALA A 698 -18.01 -42.05 -22.90
CA ALA A 698 -17.18 -41.30 -23.84
C ALA A 698 -18.08 -40.67 -24.93
N VAL A 699 -18.18 -39.36 -24.96
CA VAL A 699 -18.94 -38.57 -25.96
C VAL A 699 -17.98 -37.88 -26.92
N ARG A 700 -18.43 -37.68 -28.19
CA ARG A 700 -17.61 -37.03 -29.21
C ARG A 700 -18.35 -35.88 -29.86
#